data_a797de9807e534614df9bb349d57bdd7
#
_entry.id   a797de9807e534614df9bb349d57bdd7
#
_cell.length_a   1.000
_cell.length_b   1.000
_cell.length_c   1.000
_cell.angle_alpha   90.00
_cell.angle_beta   90.00
_cell.angle_gamma   90.00
#
_symmetry.space_group_name_H-M   'P 1'
#
loop_
_entity.id
_entity.type
_entity.pdbx_description
1 polymer ?
#
loop_
_entity_poly.entity_id
_entity_poly.type
_entity_poly.pdbx_seq_one_letter_code
_entity_poly.pdbx_strand_id
1 'polypeptide(L)'
;MMKRYHLLALTALLVVSCRSEAPDLQLSDLGYFERQGVNVLVFSNPFNGGFNDEKNSGIEVIHHGVRTVQGGAVRLSATPEQWDLVPTLTSRTVDTLARSIEVGLRYELYDFDSRVTVTARGKAVEIAVYLDNPVPETLAGEAGFNLEFLPSQYWNKAYLVDGKPERLPRYAVSDMKVRPNAEKVRQFKGYRTYDDRGTGQFVEPLPLSVGHEFLLAPDAPERTVKVTSANAEILLYDGRMLAQNGWFVLRSLLPAGKTGKVLSWTVEPNAVPGWVREPNVGFSQVGYRPAQPKVSVIELDKADKVRSRASVWKVEADGSSHEAFTGPVKVWGDYFKYRYAKFDFTQVQEPGVYFLRYGDVTTGDFIIADDVYDRITVATSDVWIPVHMNHMAVHEAYRLWHGEPFKEGYLQAPPGTDHFDLHWQGSSTDTKYKALELIPGLNVGGYFDAGDFDIETGSNINVVRNLITLWEQFRSERDETFVSEEQRYVELHRPDGVPDILQYIEHGVLNLVAQAEKIGHMSQTLSNSVLDNYHHLGDAAGITDGLHYDPRLKPYEKSADGKSSGTPDDMWAFTNRNPVLALRLPSLPQLFLRGGRGGGPSQAGLLREQPGGLLVHPGQHGPGPAVPPAGPFRKLRRLALPLGPERRHHRRQHRLPHLGRNLPGTTLGSSRRRKASC
;
A
#
# COMPACT_ATOMS: atom_id res chain seq x y z
N MET A 1 78.12 22.11 -45.06
CA MET A 1 77.38 21.75 -43.83
C MET A 1 75.96 22.21 -44.03
N MET A 2 75.05 21.33 -44.47
CA MET A 2 73.63 21.67 -44.65
C MET A 2 72.82 21.02 -43.51
N LYS A 3 72.16 21.81 -42.67
CA LYS A 3 71.22 21.34 -41.67
C LYS A 3 69.86 21.16 -42.30
N ARG A 4 69.34 19.90 -42.33
CA ARG A 4 67.97 19.57 -42.71
C ARG A 4 67.06 19.82 -41.51
N TYR A 5 66.06 20.68 -41.68
CA TYR A 5 64.95 20.83 -40.75
C TYR A 5 63.82 19.85 -41.18
N HIS A 6 63.50 18.94 -40.25
CA HIS A 6 62.26 18.12 -40.40
C HIS A 6 61.07 18.88 -39.83
N LEU A 7 60.16 19.19 -40.72
CA LEU A 7 58.84 19.76 -40.38
C LEU A 7 57.92 18.61 -39.96
N LEU A 8 57.62 18.48 -38.65
CA LEU A 8 56.61 17.58 -38.16
C LEU A 8 55.21 18.27 -38.26
N ALA A 9 54.42 17.85 -39.23
CA ALA A 9 53.01 18.25 -39.31
C ALA A 9 52.21 17.46 -38.28
N LEU A 10 51.74 18.14 -37.23
CA LEU A 10 50.84 17.61 -36.24
C LEU A 10 49.41 17.71 -36.79
N THR A 11 48.84 16.60 -37.32
CA THR A 11 47.45 16.51 -37.74
C THR A 11 46.61 16.26 -36.52
N ALA A 12 45.99 17.31 -35.97
CA ALA A 12 45.02 17.19 -34.92
C ALA A 12 43.71 16.62 -35.52
N LEU A 13 43.43 15.35 -35.25
CA LEU A 13 42.12 14.76 -35.49
C LEU A 13 41.13 15.36 -34.48
N LEU A 14 40.31 16.30 -34.94
CA LEU A 14 39.10 16.71 -34.26
C LEU A 14 38.09 15.56 -34.32
N VAL A 15 38.04 14.72 -33.31
CA VAL A 15 36.92 13.80 -33.09
C VAL A 15 35.73 14.65 -32.67
N VAL A 16 34.94 15.09 -33.66
CA VAL A 16 33.61 15.62 -33.42
C VAL A 16 32.75 14.44 -32.94
N SER A 17 32.63 14.26 -31.66
CA SER A 17 31.63 13.37 -31.07
C SER A 17 30.27 13.93 -31.44
N CYS A 18 29.66 13.42 -32.53
CA CYS A 18 28.27 13.59 -32.82
C CYS A 18 27.50 12.91 -31.69
N ARG A 19 27.21 13.65 -30.60
CA ARG A 19 26.15 13.24 -29.65
C ARG A 19 24.87 13.24 -30.47
N SER A 20 24.36 12.07 -30.84
CA SER A 20 23.04 11.96 -31.44
C SER A 20 22.04 12.55 -30.40
N GLU A 21 21.35 13.61 -30.78
CA GLU A 21 20.28 14.11 -29.98
C GLU A 21 19.23 13.01 -29.78
N ALA A 22 18.69 12.91 -28.55
CA ALA A 22 17.59 11.99 -28.30
C ALA A 22 16.38 12.39 -29.17
N PRO A 23 15.72 11.41 -29.81
CA PRO A 23 14.59 11.69 -30.70
C PRO A 23 13.44 12.39 -29.99
N ASP A 24 12.60 13.07 -30.75
CA ASP A 24 11.37 13.69 -30.26
C ASP A 24 10.40 12.64 -29.71
N LEU A 25 9.52 13.08 -28.79
CA LEU A 25 8.41 12.29 -28.31
C LEU A 25 7.44 11.97 -29.45
N GLN A 26 7.12 10.70 -29.59
CA GLN A 26 6.15 10.20 -30.57
C GLN A 26 4.91 9.69 -29.82
N LEU A 27 3.74 9.83 -30.45
CA LEU A 27 2.53 9.16 -29.98
C LEU A 27 2.57 7.71 -30.45
N SER A 28 2.52 6.77 -29.51
CA SER A 28 2.52 5.34 -29.79
C SER A 28 1.14 4.84 -30.23
N ASP A 29 1.09 3.69 -30.89
CA ASP A 29 -0.16 3.01 -31.26
C ASP A 29 -1.00 2.59 -30.02
N LEU A 30 -0.38 2.52 -28.85
CA LEU A 30 -1.03 2.23 -27.57
C LEU A 30 -1.61 3.49 -26.89
N GLY A 31 -1.50 4.66 -27.53
CA GLY A 31 -2.10 5.90 -27.05
C GLY A 31 -1.39 6.51 -25.84
N TYR A 32 -0.08 6.52 -25.83
CA TYR A 32 0.77 7.29 -24.92
C TYR A 32 1.97 7.87 -25.67
N PHE A 33 2.64 8.87 -25.10
CA PHE A 33 3.83 9.44 -25.74
C PHE A 33 5.08 8.69 -25.28
N GLU A 34 5.98 8.44 -26.24
CA GLU A 34 7.23 7.75 -25.95
C GLU A 34 8.43 8.26 -26.75
N ARG A 35 9.58 8.16 -26.13
CA ARG A 35 10.91 8.15 -26.74
C ARG A 35 11.81 7.25 -25.89
N GLN A 36 12.94 6.83 -26.42
CA GLN A 36 13.86 5.97 -25.68
C GLN A 36 14.18 6.59 -24.29
N GLY A 37 13.90 5.85 -23.22
CA GLY A 37 14.10 6.26 -21.83
C GLY A 37 12.97 7.08 -21.21
N VAL A 38 11.96 7.52 -21.97
CA VAL A 38 10.84 8.31 -21.44
C VAL A 38 9.51 7.85 -22.01
N ASN A 39 8.52 7.68 -21.13
CA ASN A 39 7.11 7.54 -21.52
C ASN A 39 6.27 8.57 -20.76
N VAL A 40 5.28 9.17 -21.43
CA VAL A 40 4.27 10.03 -20.82
C VAL A 40 2.90 9.40 -21.07
N LEU A 41 2.29 8.91 -20.02
CA LEU A 41 0.97 8.32 -20.05
C LEU A 41 -0.06 9.39 -19.70
N VAL A 42 -1.23 9.33 -20.33
CA VAL A 42 -2.31 10.30 -20.14
C VAL A 42 -3.59 9.54 -19.89
N PHE A 43 -4.00 9.43 -18.63
CA PHE A 43 -5.20 8.70 -18.21
C PHE A 43 -5.31 7.32 -18.89
N SER A 44 -4.20 6.61 -18.94
CA SER A 44 -4.11 5.29 -19.60
C SER A 44 -4.76 4.18 -18.76
N ASN A 45 -4.99 4.45 -17.48
CA ASN A 45 -5.64 3.54 -16.56
C ASN A 45 -6.83 4.26 -15.89
N PRO A 46 -8.02 4.24 -16.50
CA PRO A 46 -9.21 4.94 -15.99
C PRO A 46 -9.88 4.17 -14.85
N PHE A 47 -9.13 3.64 -13.93
CA PHE A 47 -9.66 2.88 -12.82
C PHE A 47 -10.27 3.82 -11.78
N ASN A 48 -11.59 3.75 -11.59
CA ASN A 48 -12.33 4.45 -10.54
C ASN A 48 -12.61 3.49 -9.40
N GLY A 49 -11.95 3.63 -8.31
CA GLY A 49 -12.21 2.85 -7.13
C GLY A 49 -12.37 3.74 -5.89
N GLY A 50 -12.48 3.16 -4.67
CA GLY A 50 -12.71 3.89 -3.43
C GLY A 50 -11.53 4.75 -2.98
N PHE A 51 -10.28 4.43 -3.35
CA PHE A 51 -9.08 5.15 -2.93
C PHE A 51 -8.55 6.02 -4.05
N ASN A 52 -8.27 7.26 -3.71
CA ASN A 52 -7.98 8.34 -4.65
C ASN A 52 -6.61 8.20 -5.31
N ASP A 53 -5.60 8.01 -4.53
CA ASP A 53 -4.20 8.01 -4.93
C ASP A 53 -3.79 6.79 -5.75
N GLU A 54 -4.51 5.68 -5.64
CA GLU A 54 -4.28 4.48 -6.44
C GLU A 54 -4.99 4.51 -7.80
N LYS A 55 -5.97 5.37 -8.00
CA LYS A 55 -7.03 5.17 -8.98
C LYS A 55 -7.12 6.20 -10.05
N ASN A 56 -6.51 7.32 -9.83
CA ASN A 56 -6.41 8.35 -10.83
C ASN A 56 -4.94 8.56 -11.19
N SER A 57 -4.43 7.68 -12.02
CA SER A 57 -3.07 7.79 -12.52
C SER A 57 -2.83 9.13 -13.24
N GLY A 58 -3.87 9.73 -13.82
CA GLY A 58 -3.79 11.03 -14.46
C GLY A 58 -2.74 11.07 -15.56
N ILE A 59 -1.94 12.15 -15.57
CA ILE A 59 -0.72 12.22 -16.38
C ILE A 59 0.43 11.65 -15.55
N GLU A 60 1.16 10.70 -16.14
CA GLU A 60 2.28 10.02 -15.51
C GLU A 60 3.53 10.15 -16.37
N VAL A 61 4.70 10.21 -15.74
CA VAL A 61 5.98 10.14 -16.43
C VAL A 61 6.76 8.93 -15.92
N ILE A 62 7.19 8.10 -16.86
CA ILE A 62 8.11 7.00 -16.62
C ILE A 62 9.47 7.39 -17.20
N HIS A 63 10.44 7.57 -16.31
CA HIS A 63 11.82 7.91 -16.64
C HIS A 63 12.71 6.68 -16.51
N HIS A 64 13.36 6.29 -17.59
CA HIS A 64 14.36 5.22 -17.58
C HIS A 64 13.86 3.98 -16.81
N GLY A 65 12.60 3.56 -17.14
CA GLY A 65 11.96 2.40 -16.56
C GLY A 65 11.33 2.59 -15.16
N VAL A 66 11.43 3.78 -14.56
CA VAL A 66 10.87 4.08 -13.24
C VAL A 66 9.78 5.14 -13.36
N ARG A 67 8.61 4.90 -12.76
CA ARG A 67 7.59 5.95 -12.59
C ARG A 67 8.14 7.02 -11.66
N THR A 68 8.18 8.25 -12.11
CA THR A 68 8.74 9.39 -11.35
C THR A 68 7.69 10.46 -11.07
N VAL A 69 6.67 10.56 -11.92
CA VAL A 69 5.57 11.52 -11.82
C VAL A 69 4.26 10.79 -12.02
N GLN A 70 3.25 11.19 -11.28
CA GLN A 70 1.87 10.70 -11.39
C GLN A 70 0.86 11.80 -11.08
N GLY A 71 -0.42 11.45 -11.03
CA GLY A 71 -1.48 12.29 -10.51
C GLY A 71 -1.76 13.57 -11.30
N GLY A 72 -1.25 13.68 -12.53
CA GLY A 72 -1.44 14.87 -13.37
C GLY A 72 -2.91 15.09 -13.73
N ALA A 73 -3.61 15.94 -12.96
CA ALA A 73 -5.03 16.22 -13.14
C ALA A 73 -5.39 17.58 -12.53
N VAL A 74 -6.59 18.06 -12.88
CA VAL A 74 -7.24 19.14 -12.11
C VAL A 74 -7.66 18.55 -10.78
N ARG A 75 -7.31 19.20 -9.68
CA ARG A 75 -7.63 18.82 -8.31
C ARG A 75 -8.27 19.98 -7.57
N LEU A 76 -9.09 19.68 -6.56
CA LEU A 76 -9.81 20.67 -5.81
C LEU A 76 -9.12 21.08 -4.50
N SER A 77 -8.20 20.28 -4.01
CA SER A 77 -7.37 20.58 -2.83
C SER A 77 -5.94 20.90 -3.23
N ALA A 78 -5.24 21.69 -2.43
CA ALA A 78 -3.86 22.10 -2.70
C ALA A 78 -2.92 20.91 -2.82
N THR A 79 -3.03 19.96 -1.91
CA THR A 79 -2.32 18.67 -1.94
C THR A 79 -3.35 17.56 -1.79
N PRO A 80 -3.45 16.62 -2.73
CA PRO A 80 -4.41 15.52 -2.64
C PRO A 80 -4.13 14.66 -1.41
N GLU A 81 -5.18 14.15 -0.82
CA GLU A 81 -5.15 13.18 0.27
C GLU A 81 -5.90 11.91 -0.17
N GLN A 82 -5.80 10.84 0.62
CA GLN A 82 -6.47 9.57 0.32
C GLN A 82 -7.97 9.73 0.05
N TRP A 83 -8.62 10.61 0.79
CA TRP A 83 -10.07 10.83 0.72
C TRP A 83 -10.47 12.10 -0.07
N ASP A 84 -9.55 12.67 -0.82
CA ASP A 84 -9.86 13.79 -1.70
C ASP A 84 -10.82 13.36 -2.79
N LEU A 85 -11.65 14.32 -3.21
CA LEU A 85 -12.60 14.10 -4.29
C LEU A 85 -11.88 13.84 -5.62
N VAL A 86 -12.22 12.73 -6.28
CA VAL A 86 -11.68 12.31 -7.56
C VAL A 86 -12.65 12.68 -8.69
N PRO A 87 -12.17 13.25 -9.80
CA PRO A 87 -13.04 13.51 -10.95
C PRO A 87 -13.39 12.21 -11.69
N THR A 88 -14.60 12.16 -12.23
CA THR A 88 -14.99 11.14 -13.20
C THR A 88 -14.35 11.44 -14.55
N LEU A 89 -13.73 10.45 -15.18
CA LEU A 89 -13.26 10.53 -16.56
C LEU A 89 -14.46 10.42 -17.51
N THR A 90 -14.82 11.53 -18.19
CA THR A 90 -15.99 11.57 -19.10
C THR A 90 -15.64 11.24 -20.54
N SER A 91 -14.42 11.53 -20.96
CA SER A 91 -13.94 11.26 -22.32
C SER A 91 -12.42 11.11 -22.35
N ARG A 92 -11.93 10.32 -23.32
CA ARG A 92 -10.52 10.26 -23.67
C ARG A 92 -10.40 10.09 -25.19
N THR A 93 -9.79 11.04 -25.86
CA THR A 93 -9.61 11.07 -27.32
C THR A 93 -8.13 11.15 -27.66
N VAL A 94 -7.70 10.34 -28.61
CA VAL A 94 -6.32 10.32 -29.13
C VAL A 94 -6.36 10.83 -30.57
N ASP A 95 -5.68 11.95 -30.83
CA ASP A 95 -5.51 12.52 -32.16
C ASP A 95 -4.07 12.27 -32.66
N THR A 96 -3.94 11.35 -33.58
CA THR A 96 -2.64 10.96 -34.15
C THR A 96 -2.04 12.03 -35.06
N LEU A 97 -2.86 12.84 -35.71
CA LEU A 97 -2.40 13.91 -36.60
C LEU A 97 -1.89 15.11 -35.79
N ALA A 98 -2.64 15.54 -34.81
CA ALA A 98 -2.22 16.60 -33.89
C ALA A 98 -1.18 16.13 -32.86
N ARG A 99 -0.94 14.83 -32.77
CA ARG A 99 -0.13 14.17 -31.72
C ARG A 99 -0.55 14.63 -30.34
N SER A 100 -1.84 14.50 -30.05
CA SER A 100 -2.42 14.95 -28.78
C SER A 100 -3.37 13.92 -28.19
N ILE A 101 -3.52 14.00 -26.88
CA ILE A 101 -4.51 13.24 -26.12
C ILE A 101 -5.30 14.25 -25.32
N GLU A 102 -6.62 14.23 -25.46
CA GLU A 102 -7.54 15.06 -24.70
C GLU A 102 -8.39 14.20 -23.79
N VAL A 103 -8.59 14.66 -22.55
CA VAL A 103 -9.46 14.02 -21.55
C VAL A 103 -10.44 15.03 -20.97
N GLY A 104 -11.68 14.59 -20.80
CA GLY A 104 -12.72 15.29 -20.06
C GLY A 104 -12.81 14.75 -18.63
N LEU A 105 -12.87 15.64 -17.68
CA LEU A 105 -12.94 15.35 -16.24
C LEU A 105 -14.12 16.09 -15.63
N ARG A 106 -14.93 15.41 -14.81
CA ARG A 106 -16.10 15.97 -14.16
C ARG A 106 -16.09 15.72 -12.66
N TYR A 107 -16.38 16.76 -11.90
CA TYR A 107 -16.67 16.70 -10.48
C TYR A 107 -18.17 16.86 -10.26
N GLU A 108 -18.91 15.78 -10.16
CA GLU A 108 -20.38 15.74 -10.06
C GLU A 108 -20.92 16.61 -8.91
N LEU A 109 -20.24 16.55 -7.75
CA LEU A 109 -20.66 17.28 -6.55
C LEU A 109 -20.69 18.80 -6.76
N TYR A 110 -19.87 19.32 -7.66
CA TYR A 110 -19.70 20.76 -7.89
C TYR A 110 -20.23 21.18 -9.26
N ASP A 111 -20.81 20.27 -10.04
CA ASP A 111 -21.20 20.51 -11.43
C ASP A 111 -20.05 21.18 -12.22
N PHE A 112 -18.83 20.67 -12.00
CA PHE A 112 -17.62 21.29 -12.53
C PHE A 112 -16.92 20.37 -13.52
N ASP A 113 -16.80 20.84 -14.75
CA ASP A 113 -16.12 20.15 -15.85
C ASP A 113 -14.80 20.83 -16.19
N SER A 114 -13.82 20.01 -16.56
CA SER A 114 -12.56 20.49 -17.12
C SER A 114 -12.07 19.55 -18.22
N ARG A 115 -11.33 20.09 -19.20
CA ARG A 115 -10.64 19.30 -20.21
C ARG A 115 -9.14 19.52 -20.09
N VAL A 116 -8.39 18.43 -20.17
CA VAL A 116 -6.93 18.45 -20.16
C VAL A 116 -6.45 17.90 -21.49
N THR A 117 -5.68 18.70 -22.22
CA THR A 117 -5.07 18.29 -23.49
C THR A 117 -3.56 18.18 -23.31
N VAL A 118 -2.98 17.05 -23.72
CA VAL A 118 -1.54 16.83 -23.71
C VAL A 118 -1.08 16.67 -25.16
N THR A 119 -0.14 17.50 -25.59
CA THR A 119 0.35 17.52 -26.97
C THR A 119 1.86 17.39 -27.01
N ALA A 120 2.39 16.50 -27.84
CA ALA A 120 3.84 16.37 -28.03
C ALA A 120 4.42 17.60 -28.73
N ARG A 121 5.51 18.16 -28.18
CA ARG A 121 6.25 19.33 -28.70
C ARG A 121 7.76 19.04 -28.65
N GLY A 122 8.28 18.40 -29.69
CA GLY A 122 9.67 17.98 -29.68
C GLY A 122 10.00 17.03 -28.53
N LYS A 123 10.89 17.42 -27.63
CA LYS A 123 11.30 16.63 -26.45
C LYS A 123 10.36 16.78 -25.26
N ALA A 124 9.38 17.66 -25.33
CA ALA A 124 8.45 18.01 -24.26
C ALA A 124 7.01 17.61 -24.60
N VAL A 125 6.15 17.67 -23.61
CA VAL A 125 4.70 17.74 -23.79
C VAL A 125 4.18 19.10 -23.30
N GLU A 126 3.26 19.67 -24.08
CA GLU A 126 2.41 20.78 -23.63
C GLU A 126 1.18 20.19 -22.96
N ILE A 127 0.93 20.60 -21.71
CA ILE A 127 -0.30 20.28 -20.96
C ILE A 127 -1.13 21.53 -20.88
N ALA A 128 -2.35 21.51 -21.41
CA ALA A 128 -3.26 22.62 -21.36
C ALA A 128 -4.57 22.25 -20.66
N VAL A 129 -5.06 23.11 -19.79
CA VAL A 129 -6.37 22.99 -19.15
C VAL A 129 -7.34 23.93 -19.79
N TYR A 130 -8.51 23.41 -20.15
CA TYR A 130 -9.63 24.16 -20.74
C TYR A 130 -10.85 24.05 -19.84
N LEU A 131 -11.56 25.19 -19.69
CA LEU A 131 -12.81 25.26 -18.96
C LEU A 131 -13.89 25.81 -19.89
N ASP A 132 -15.03 25.15 -19.99
CA ASP A 132 -16.20 25.66 -20.73
C ASP A 132 -17.01 26.59 -19.86
N ASN A 133 -17.04 26.33 -18.53
CA ASN A 133 -17.60 27.22 -17.51
C ASN A 133 -16.50 27.67 -16.53
N PRO A 134 -16.59 28.85 -15.92
CA PRO A 134 -15.63 29.26 -14.90
C PRO A 134 -15.59 28.31 -13.71
N VAL A 135 -14.46 28.28 -13.01
CA VAL A 135 -14.35 27.60 -11.72
C VAL A 135 -15.49 28.08 -10.80
N PRO A 136 -16.25 27.17 -10.16
CA PRO A 136 -17.26 27.54 -9.18
C PRO A 136 -16.72 28.49 -8.11
N GLU A 137 -17.50 29.43 -7.65
CA GLU A 137 -17.06 30.44 -6.68
C GLU A 137 -16.53 29.80 -5.38
N THR A 138 -17.16 28.72 -4.95
CA THR A 138 -16.75 27.93 -3.77
C THR A 138 -15.40 27.26 -3.93
N LEU A 139 -14.90 27.06 -5.14
CA LEU A 139 -13.61 26.46 -5.47
C LEU A 139 -12.58 27.49 -5.96
N ALA A 140 -12.94 28.79 -5.98
CA ALA A 140 -12.03 29.83 -6.39
C ALA A 140 -10.85 29.95 -5.42
N GLY A 141 -9.61 29.86 -5.96
CA GLY A 141 -8.40 29.80 -5.16
C GLY A 141 -8.07 28.41 -4.57
N GLU A 142 -8.93 27.41 -4.81
CA GLU A 142 -8.72 26.02 -4.40
C GLU A 142 -8.42 25.11 -5.59
N ALA A 143 -9.23 25.17 -6.65
CA ALA A 143 -9.04 24.33 -7.82
C ALA A 143 -7.73 24.66 -8.55
N GLY A 144 -6.98 23.62 -8.90
CA GLY A 144 -5.70 23.75 -9.60
C GLY A 144 -5.31 22.50 -10.36
N PHE A 145 -4.33 22.62 -11.24
CA PHE A 145 -3.72 21.49 -11.92
C PHE A 145 -2.48 21.06 -11.15
N ASN A 146 -2.35 19.76 -10.85
CA ASN A 146 -1.24 19.16 -10.11
C ASN A 146 -0.41 18.21 -10.98
N LEU A 147 0.90 18.11 -10.68
CA LEU A 147 1.76 16.98 -10.99
C LEU A 147 2.45 16.54 -9.70
N GLU A 148 2.46 15.24 -9.44
CA GLU A 148 2.94 14.64 -8.22
C GLU A 148 4.23 13.86 -8.48
N PHE A 149 5.31 14.23 -7.76
CA PHE A 149 6.66 13.68 -7.93
C PHE A 149 6.98 12.74 -6.78
N LEU A 150 7.39 11.51 -7.08
CA LEU A 150 7.66 10.47 -6.08
C LEU A 150 8.88 10.83 -5.23
N PRO A 151 8.76 10.99 -3.91
CA PRO A 151 9.87 11.39 -3.06
C PRO A 151 11.08 10.46 -3.14
N SER A 152 10.86 9.14 -3.26
CA SER A 152 11.95 8.18 -3.41
C SER A 152 12.89 8.46 -4.59
N GLN A 153 12.43 9.21 -5.60
CA GLN A 153 13.19 9.60 -6.76
C GLN A 153 13.76 11.02 -6.66
N TYR A 154 13.19 11.87 -5.77
CA TYR A 154 13.47 13.30 -5.77
C TYR A 154 14.00 13.85 -4.44
N TRP A 155 13.80 13.22 -3.27
CA TRP A 155 14.32 13.72 -2.01
C TRP A 155 15.85 13.91 -2.07
N ASN A 156 16.35 14.92 -1.39
CA ASN A 156 17.75 15.34 -1.43
C ASN A 156 18.29 15.79 -2.81
N LYS A 157 17.45 15.78 -3.85
CA LYS A 157 17.84 16.30 -5.16
C LYS A 157 17.82 17.84 -5.14
N ALA A 158 18.74 18.43 -5.87
CA ALA A 158 18.67 19.85 -6.16
C ALA A 158 17.48 20.16 -7.09
N TYR A 159 16.97 21.38 -7.03
CA TYR A 159 16.11 21.94 -8.06
C TYR A 159 16.43 23.42 -8.26
N LEU A 160 16.03 23.94 -9.40
CA LEU A 160 16.09 25.36 -9.69
C LEU A 160 14.67 25.89 -9.85
N VAL A 161 14.34 26.98 -9.20
CA VAL A 161 13.12 27.75 -9.40
C VAL A 161 13.49 29.12 -9.95
N ASP A 162 13.05 29.41 -11.17
CA ASP A 162 13.44 30.66 -11.91
C ASP A 162 14.96 30.89 -11.87
N GLY A 163 15.73 29.83 -12.04
CA GLY A 163 17.20 29.85 -12.01
C GLY A 163 17.84 29.88 -10.61
N LYS A 164 17.08 30.00 -9.53
CA LYS A 164 17.59 29.98 -8.16
C LYS A 164 17.70 28.55 -7.62
N PRO A 165 18.86 28.14 -7.08
CA PRO A 165 19.05 26.78 -6.60
C PRO A 165 18.43 26.56 -5.23
N GLU A 166 17.77 25.40 -5.09
CA GLU A 166 17.12 24.91 -3.88
C GLU A 166 17.33 23.40 -3.76
N ARG A 167 16.86 22.79 -2.67
CA ARG A 167 16.93 21.34 -2.45
C ARG A 167 15.63 20.80 -1.90
N LEU A 168 15.15 19.71 -2.51
CA LEU A 168 14.00 18.96 -2.00
C LEU A 168 14.35 18.27 -0.67
N PRO A 169 13.57 18.50 0.39
CA PRO A 169 13.88 17.96 1.71
C PRO A 169 13.75 16.44 1.76
N ARG A 170 14.64 15.78 2.52
CA ARG A 170 14.52 14.34 2.79
C ARG A 170 13.32 14.04 3.69
N TYR A 171 13.16 14.81 4.73
CA TYR A 171 12.07 14.70 5.69
C TYR A 171 11.03 15.78 5.44
N ALA A 172 9.77 15.53 5.77
CA ALA A 172 8.72 16.52 5.66
C ALA A 172 8.97 17.67 6.66
N VAL A 173 9.16 18.89 6.14
CA VAL A 173 9.59 20.06 6.93
C VAL A 173 8.96 21.38 6.47
N SER A 174 7.86 21.34 5.76
CA SER A 174 7.18 22.57 5.33
C SER A 174 6.56 23.31 6.51
N ASP A 175 6.53 24.63 6.42
CA ASP A 175 5.65 25.43 7.27
C ASP A 175 4.19 25.12 6.98
N MET A 176 3.34 25.23 8.01
CA MET A 176 1.93 24.89 7.93
C MET A 176 1.05 26.15 8.13
N LYS A 177 -0.08 26.16 7.45
CA LYS A 177 -1.09 27.20 7.54
C LYS A 177 -2.39 26.61 8.06
N VAL A 178 -2.98 27.26 9.05
CA VAL A 178 -4.29 26.91 9.57
C VAL A 178 -5.35 27.75 8.88
N ARG A 179 -6.39 27.11 8.35
CA ARG A 179 -7.58 27.77 7.80
C ARG A 179 -8.78 27.49 8.72
N PRO A 180 -9.18 28.43 9.56
CA PRO A 180 -10.34 28.23 10.44
C PRO A 180 -11.63 28.08 9.61
N ASN A 181 -12.49 27.17 10.04
CA ASN A 181 -13.80 26.89 9.44
C ASN A 181 -13.77 26.49 7.95
N ALA A 182 -12.62 26.03 7.44
CA ALA A 182 -12.55 25.49 6.10
C ALA A 182 -13.12 24.06 6.07
N GLU A 183 -13.91 23.76 5.05
CA GLU A 183 -14.32 22.39 4.76
C GLU A 183 -13.35 21.79 3.75
N LYS A 184 -12.91 20.55 4.00
CA LYS A 184 -12.16 19.79 3.01
C LYS A 184 -13.11 19.31 1.92
N VAL A 185 -12.64 19.39 0.68
CA VAL A 185 -13.30 18.74 -0.45
C VAL A 185 -13.03 17.25 -0.36
N ARG A 186 -14.04 16.47 -0.02
CA ARG A 186 -13.93 15.03 0.24
C ARG A 186 -14.79 14.21 -0.70
N GLN A 187 -14.40 12.97 -0.94
CA GLN A 187 -15.12 12.04 -1.77
C GLN A 187 -16.50 11.68 -1.17
N PHE A 188 -16.59 11.64 0.16
CA PHE A 188 -17.80 11.25 0.86
C PHE A 188 -18.51 12.45 1.50
N LYS A 189 -19.81 12.55 1.28
CA LYS A 189 -20.65 13.62 1.85
C LYS A 189 -20.83 13.46 3.35
N GLY A 190 -21.09 14.60 4.02
CA GLY A 190 -21.42 14.63 5.45
C GLY A 190 -20.22 14.43 6.37
N TYR A 191 -19.05 14.30 5.82
CA TYR A 191 -17.83 14.17 6.57
C TYR A 191 -17.36 15.53 7.10
N ARG A 192 -16.99 15.59 8.37
CA ARG A 192 -16.38 16.76 8.99
C ARG A 192 -15.01 16.41 9.52
N THR A 193 -14.04 17.28 9.29
CA THR A 193 -12.74 17.20 9.92
C THR A 193 -12.78 17.88 11.28
N TYR A 194 -12.42 17.18 12.33
CA TYR A 194 -12.20 17.74 13.63
C TYR A 194 -10.71 17.80 13.91
N ASP A 195 -10.24 18.89 14.47
CA ASP A 195 -8.95 18.93 15.14
C ASP A 195 -9.16 18.51 16.63
N ASP A 196 -8.04 18.37 17.34
CA ASP A 196 -8.01 18.09 18.78
C ASP A 196 -8.76 19.12 19.65
N ARG A 197 -9.18 20.22 19.07
CA ARG A 197 -9.94 21.30 19.70
C ARG A 197 -11.41 21.28 19.32
N GLY A 198 -11.82 20.39 18.43
CA GLY A 198 -13.19 20.28 17.97
C GLY A 198 -13.68 21.47 17.15
N THR A 199 -12.77 22.21 16.52
CA THR A 199 -13.09 23.45 15.82
C THR A 199 -13.25 23.29 14.31
N GLY A 200 -13.03 22.11 13.76
CA GLY A 200 -13.10 21.87 12.33
C GLY A 200 -12.03 22.62 11.52
N GLN A 201 -10.89 22.91 12.13
CA GLN A 201 -9.80 23.60 11.45
C GLN A 201 -9.15 22.70 10.41
N PHE A 202 -8.77 23.31 9.30
CA PHE A 202 -8.02 22.66 8.26
C PHE A 202 -6.57 23.17 8.27
N VAL A 203 -5.62 22.24 8.28
CA VAL A 203 -4.19 22.57 8.24
C VAL A 203 -3.62 22.10 6.91
N GLU A 204 -2.90 22.97 6.24
CA GLU A 204 -2.29 22.71 4.93
C GLU A 204 -0.83 23.20 4.89
N PRO A 205 0.08 22.53 4.14
CA PRO A 205 1.44 23.01 3.97
C PRO A 205 1.48 24.30 3.17
N LEU A 206 2.42 25.19 3.50
CA LEU A 206 2.82 26.29 2.64
C LEU A 206 3.72 25.77 1.52
N PRO A 207 3.76 26.43 0.34
CA PRO A 207 4.66 26.02 -0.73
C PRO A 207 6.12 26.20 -0.30
N LEU A 208 6.96 25.23 -0.67
CA LEU A 208 8.43 25.31 -0.52
C LEU A 208 9.02 26.42 -1.42
N SER A 209 8.45 26.58 -2.62
CA SER A 209 8.88 27.57 -3.60
C SER A 209 7.73 27.93 -4.53
N VAL A 210 7.80 29.14 -5.09
CA VAL A 210 6.86 29.67 -6.09
C VAL A 210 7.69 30.26 -7.24
N GLY A 211 7.31 29.98 -8.49
CA GLY A 211 7.96 30.49 -9.69
C GLY A 211 7.26 30.05 -10.96
N HIS A 212 7.84 30.36 -12.12
CA HIS A 212 7.29 30.02 -13.43
C HIS A 212 8.04 28.88 -14.12
N GLU A 213 9.28 28.65 -13.70
CA GLU A 213 10.12 27.58 -14.24
C GLU A 213 10.73 26.76 -13.10
N PHE A 214 10.57 25.45 -13.17
CA PHE A 214 11.19 24.50 -12.27
C PHE A 214 12.06 23.51 -13.07
N LEU A 215 13.31 23.35 -12.67
CA LEU A 215 14.18 22.29 -13.15
C LEU A 215 14.49 21.36 -11.98
N LEU A 216 13.85 20.21 -11.95
CA LEU A 216 13.99 19.22 -10.87
C LEU A 216 15.12 18.26 -11.18
N ALA A 217 15.90 17.92 -10.16
CA ALA A 217 17.01 16.95 -10.20
C ALA A 217 18.02 17.18 -11.33
N PRO A 218 18.58 18.41 -11.51
CA PRO A 218 19.58 18.68 -12.56
C PRO A 218 20.87 17.87 -12.39
N ASP A 219 21.12 17.37 -11.18
CA ASP A 219 22.25 16.51 -10.81
C ASP A 219 22.02 15.03 -11.07
N ALA A 220 20.85 14.65 -11.59
CA ALA A 220 20.48 13.27 -11.91
C ALA A 220 19.82 13.20 -13.29
N PRO A 221 20.60 13.07 -14.39
CA PRO A 221 20.07 13.11 -15.76
C PRO A 221 18.92 12.15 -16.03
N GLU A 222 18.89 11.01 -15.35
CA GLU A 222 17.81 10.02 -15.47
C GLU A 222 16.51 10.43 -14.75
N ARG A 223 16.52 11.55 -14.02
CA ARG A 223 15.38 12.06 -13.24
C ARG A 223 15.07 13.51 -13.53
N THR A 224 15.90 14.18 -14.32
CA THR A 224 15.74 15.59 -14.63
C THR A 224 14.43 15.85 -15.37
N VAL A 225 13.62 16.77 -14.83
CA VAL A 225 12.40 17.26 -15.47
C VAL A 225 12.40 18.78 -15.40
N LYS A 226 12.16 19.42 -16.54
CA LYS A 226 11.88 20.85 -16.63
C LYS A 226 10.37 21.06 -16.75
N VAL A 227 9.82 21.92 -15.92
CA VAL A 227 8.41 22.32 -15.96
C VAL A 227 8.36 23.84 -16.07
N THR A 228 7.68 24.35 -17.08
CA THR A 228 7.45 25.80 -17.25
C THR A 228 5.98 26.08 -17.42
N SER A 229 5.52 27.18 -16.84
CA SER A 229 4.16 27.68 -17.00
C SER A 229 4.13 28.96 -17.82
N ALA A 230 3.27 29.00 -18.83
CA ALA A 230 3.18 30.15 -19.73
C ALA A 230 2.35 31.31 -19.13
N ASN A 231 1.44 31.03 -18.21
CA ASN A 231 0.39 31.99 -17.84
C ASN A 231 -0.04 31.93 -16.36
N ALA A 232 0.65 31.16 -15.51
CA ALA A 232 0.35 31.06 -14.09
C ALA A 232 1.63 30.74 -13.30
N GLU A 233 1.68 31.10 -12.03
CA GLU A 233 2.71 30.64 -11.12
C GLU A 233 2.57 29.14 -10.87
N ILE A 234 3.70 28.48 -10.66
CA ILE A 234 3.79 27.10 -10.19
C ILE A 234 4.21 27.15 -8.72
N LEU A 235 3.47 26.47 -7.86
CA LEU A 235 3.76 26.31 -6.44
C LEU A 235 4.27 24.88 -6.22
N LEU A 236 5.38 24.73 -5.50
CA LEU A 236 5.92 23.45 -5.09
C LEU A 236 5.56 23.17 -3.64
N TYR A 237 4.83 22.11 -3.38
CA TYR A 237 4.45 21.66 -2.03
C TYR A 237 5.18 20.39 -1.63
N ASP A 238 5.42 20.23 -0.33
CA ASP A 238 5.74 18.94 0.29
C ASP A 238 4.45 18.31 0.82
N GLY A 239 3.81 17.48 0.00
CA GLY A 239 2.56 16.82 0.37
C GLY A 239 2.69 15.81 1.49
N ARG A 240 3.92 15.37 1.84
CA ARG A 240 4.17 14.46 2.97
C ARG A 240 3.86 15.07 4.33
N MET A 241 3.62 16.39 4.39
CA MET A 241 3.13 17.09 5.59
C MET A 241 1.66 16.78 5.90
N LEU A 242 0.92 16.22 4.95
CA LEU A 242 -0.47 15.79 5.13
C LEU A 242 -0.54 14.28 5.28
N ALA A 243 -1.48 13.82 6.09
CA ALA A 243 -1.77 12.41 6.21
C ALA A 243 -2.13 11.82 4.84
N GLN A 244 -1.54 10.68 4.51
CA GLN A 244 -1.84 9.90 3.30
C GLN A 244 -1.53 10.60 1.96
N ASN A 245 -0.81 11.71 2.00
CA ASN A 245 -0.16 12.26 0.81
C ASN A 245 1.34 11.95 0.90
N GLY A 246 1.88 11.34 -0.13
CA GLY A 246 3.27 10.87 -0.13
C GLY A 246 4.19 11.63 -1.09
N TRP A 247 3.77 12.74 -1.73
CA TRP A 247 4.45 13.28 -2.89
C TRP A 247 4.93 14.73 -2.72
N PHE A 248 5.90 15.14 -3.55
CA PHE A 248 6.13 16.53 -3.85
C PHE A 248 5.17 16.95 -4.96
N VAL A 249 4.46 18.06 -4.81
CA VAL A 249 3.41 18.49 -5.73
C VAL A 249 3.76 19.80 -6.38
N LEU A 250 3.92 19.82 -7.71
CA LEU A 250 3.87 21.04 -8.49
C LEU A 250 2.41 21.37 -8.81
N ARG A 251 1.98 22.59 -8.56
CA ARG A 251 0.60 23.03 -8.70
C ARG A 251 0.48 24.42 -9.27
N SER A 252 -0.45 24.65 -10.19
CA SER A 252 -0.94 26.00 -10.54
C SER A 252 -2.43 26.09 -10.27
N LEU A 253 -2.86 27.19 -9.63
CA LEU A 253 -4.27 27.47 -9.42
C LEU A 253 -4.95 27.82 -10.74
N LEU A 254 -6.18 27.38 -10.92
CA LEU A 254 -7.01 27.79 -12.03
C LEU A 254 -7.56 29.20 -11.78
N PRO A 255 -7.48 30.13 -12.76
CA PRO A 255 -7.95 31.51 -12.57
C PRO A 255 -9.47 31.56 -12.44
N ALA A 256 -9.95 32.21 -11.40
CA ALA A 256 -11.38 32.44 -11.18
C ALA A 256 -11.98 33.27 -12.34
N GLY A 257 -13.24 32.98 -12.69
CA GLY A 257 -14.01 33.75 -13.69
C GLY A 257 -13.49 33.64 -15.14
N LYS A 258 -12.55 32.73 -15.43
CA LYS A 258 -11.97 32.49 -16.77
C LYS A 258 -12.53 31.24 -17.40
N THR A 259 -12.65 31.28 -18.74
CA THR A 259 -13.01 30.13 -19.60
C THR A 259 -12.02 29.99 -20.75
N GLY A 260 -12.17 28.95 -21.55
CA GLY A 260 -11.24 28.61 -22.64
C GLY A 260 -9.94 27.97 -22.11
N LYS A 261 -8.81 28.22 -22.75
CA LYS A 261 -7.50 27.75 -22.30
C LYS A 261 -7.04 28.59 -21.10
N VAL A 262 -7.21 28.03 -19.91
CA VAL A 262 -6.93 28.72 -18.64
C VAL A 262 -5.53 28.46 -18.10
N LEU A 263 -4.92 27.32 -18.44
CA LEU A 263 -3.56 26.96 -18.02
C LEU A 263 -2.79 26.31 -19.16
N SER A 264 -1.48 26.56 -19.22
CA SER A 264 -0.57 25.91 -20.15
C SER A 264 0.79 25.69 -19.49
N TRP A 265 1.14 24.40 -19.35
CA TRP A 265 2.45 23.98 -18.89
C TRP A 265 3.21 23.29 -20.01
N THR A 266 4.54 23.46 -20.02
CA THR A 266 5.45 22.63 -20.81
C THR A 266 6.22 21.75 -19.85
N VAL A 267 6.17 20.42 -20.05
CA VAL A 267 6.88 19.43 -19.25
C VAL A 267 7.89 18.72 -20.16
N GLU A 268 9.15 18.90 -19.85
CA GLU A 268 10.27 18.30 -20.61
C GLU A 268 11.03 17.33 -19.71
N PRO A 269 10.69 16.03 -19.72
CA PRO A 269 11.44 15.00 -19.05
C PRO A 269 12.73 14.71 -19.84
N ASN A 270 13.89 14.70 -19.19
CA ASN A 270 15.14 14.41 -19.88
C ASN A 270 15.25 12.93 -20.28
N ALA A 271 15.81 12.65 -21.45
CA ALA A 271 16.17 11.30 -21.85
C ALA A 271 17.67 11.21 -22.04
N VAL A 272 18.32 10.26 -21.37
CA VAL A 272 19.75 9.98 -21.53
C VAL A 272 19.98 9.33 -22.90
N PRO A 273 20.80 9.93 -23.76
CA PRO A 273 21.05 9.37 -25.08
C PRO A 273 21.63 7.94 -25.01
N GLY A 274 21.05 7.05 -25.82
CA GLY A 274 21.52 5.66 -25.89
C GLY A 274 21.16 4.80 -24.67
N TRP A 275 20.34 5.33 -23.73
CA TRP A 275 19.89 4.53 -22.61
C TRP A 275 19.05 3.34 -23.08
N VAL A 276 19.34 2.17 -22.51
CA VAL A 276 18.58 0.93 -22.71
C VAL A 276 18.36 0.36 -21.31
N ARG A 277 17.14 -0.04 -21.03
CA ARG A 277 16.84 -0.65 -19.74
C ARG A 277 17.62 -1.95 -19.57
N GLU A 278 18.27 -2.10 -18.44
CA GLU A 278 18.95 -3.35 -18.09
C GLU A 278 17.94 -4.51 -18.06
N PRO A 279 18.31 -5.69 -18.56
CA PRO A 279 17.47 -6.88 -18.52
C PRO A 279 17.07 -7.22 -17.07
N ASN A 280 15.80 -7.54 -16.88
CA ASN A 280 15.31 -8.11 -15.62
C ASN A 280 15.22 -9.63 -15.76
N VAL A 281 15.98 -10.36 -14.95
CA VAL A 281 16.04 -11.82 -14.96
C VAL A 281 15.20 -12.37 -13.82
N GLY A 282 13.98 -12.78 -14.14
CA GLY A 282 13.03 -13.32 -13.18
C GLY A 282 13.33 -14.80 -12.85
N PHE A 283 13.34 -15.11 -11.56
CA PHE A 283 13.54 -16.47 -11.03
C PHE A 283 12.75 -16.64 -9.74
N SER A 284 12.60 -17.88 -9.24
CA SER A 284 11.98 -18.11 -7.94
C SER A 284 12.93 -17.74 -6.81
N GLN A 285 12.61 -16.68 -6.06
CA GLN A 285 13.38 -16.29 -4.87
C GLN A 285 13.25 -17.31 -3.72
N VAL A 286 12.17 -18.08 -3.70
CA VAL A 286 12.02 -19.21 -2.76
C VAL A 286 12.99 -20.34 -3.11
N GLY A 287 13.26 -20.56 -4.39
CA GLY A 287 14.08 -21.63 -4.90
C GLY A 287 13.28 -22.69 -5.67
N TYR A 288 13.86 -23.86 -5.82
CA TYR A 288 13.32 -24.95 -6.63
C TYR A 288 13.61 -26.32 -6.00
N ARG A 289 12.69 -27.27 -6.18
CA ARG A 289 13.02 -28.68 -5.93
C ARG A 289 13.92 -29.23 -7.05
N PRO A 290 14.78 -30.21 -6.78
CA PRO A 290 15.70 -30.80 -7.76
C PRO A 290 15.04 -31.22 -9.09
N ALA A 291 13.93 -31.95 -9.02
CA ALA A 291 13.21 -32.46 -10.19
C ALA A 291 12.19 -31.47 -10.80
N GLN A 292 11.99 -30.30 -10.18
CA GLN A 292 11.04 -29.30 -10.66
C GLN A 292 11.52 -28.65 -11.96
N PRO A 293 10.62 -28.34 -12.93
CA PRO A 293 10.95 -27.47 -14.06
C PRO A 293 11.45 -26.10 -13.58
N LYS A 294 12.58 -25.66 -14.10
CA LYS A 294 13.26 -24.41 -13.75
C LYS A 294 13.43 -23.55 -14.98
N VAL A 295 12.58 -22.53 -15.09
CA VAL A 295 12.60 -21.60 -16.23
C VAL A 295 12.69 -20.18 -15.71
N SER A 296 13.75 -19.48 -16.09
CA SER A 296 13.88 -18.05 -15.90
C SER A 296 13.21 -17.29 -17.04
N VAL A 297 12.51 -16.21 -16.71
CA VAL A 297 11.93 -15.27 -17.67
C VAL A 297 12.81 -14.02 -17.71
N ILE A 298 13.30 -13.67 -18.88
CA ILE A 298 14.16 -12.51 -19.10
C ILE A 298 13.31 -11.45 -19.80
N GLU A 299 13.11 -10.32 -19.13
CA GLU A 299 12.42 -9.15 -19.65
C GLU A 299 13.43 -8.12 -20.10
N LEU A 300 13.38 -7.76 -21.38
CA LEU A 300 14.31 -6.84 -22.02
C LEU A 300 13.59 -5.58 -22.54
N ASP A 301 14.31 -4.49 -22.62
CA ASP A 301 13.95 -3.38 -23.50
C ASP A 301 13.86 -3.85 -24.96
N LYS A 302 12.87 -3.35 -25.72
CA LYS A 302 12.78 -3.68 -27.17
C LYS A 302 14.01 -3.24 -27.96
N ALA A 303 14.71 -2.21 -27.49
CA ALA A 303 15.95 -1.74 -28.07
C ALA A 303 17.16 -2.62 -27.71
N ASP A 304 17.05 -3.49 -26.72
CA ASP A 304 18.12 -4.41 -26.34
C ASP A 304 18.17 -5.64 -27.28
N LYS A 305 19.36 -6.20 -27.37
CA LYS A 305 19.60 -7.43 -28.15
C LYS A 305 19.55 -8.64 -27.23
N VAL A 306 18.70 -9.60 -27.58
CA VAL A 306 18.65 -10.87 -26.86
C VAL A 306 20.00 -11.59 -27.01
N ARG A 307 20.67 -11.85 -25.88
CA ARG A 307 21.86 -12.68 -25.83
C ARG A 307 21.46 -14.14 -25.99
N SER A 308 22.21 -14.89 -26.76
CA SER A 308 21.87 -16.27 -27.15
C SER A 308 21.98 -17.28 -25.98
N ARG A 309 22.70 -16.95 -24.91
CA ARG A 309 22.97 -17.86 -23.80
C ARG A 309 22.83 -17.15 -22.44
N ALA A 310 22.48 -17.95 -21.45
CA ALA A 310 22.56 -17.61 -20.04
C ALA A 310 23.21 -18.76 -19.26
N SER A 311 23.68 -18.52 -18.07
CA SER A 311 24.34 -19.53 -17.24
C SER A 311 23.81 -19.54 -15.80
N VAL A 312 23.92 -20.72 -15.18
CA VAL A 312 23.66 -21.00 -13.78
C VAL A 312 25.00 -21.21 -13.09
N TRP A 313 25.22 -20.54 -11.99
CA TRP A 313 26.44 -20.60 -11.21
C TRP A 313 26.13 -21.21 -9.84
N LYS A 314 26.94 -22.15 -9.38
CA LYS A 314 26.87 -22.76 -8.08
C LYS A 314 27.83 -22.07 -7.13
N VAL A 315 27.38 -21.79 -5.91
CA VAL A 315 28.20 -21.28 -4.81
C VAL A 315 28.73 -22.46 -3.99
N GLU A 316 30.03 -22.50 -3.78
CA GLU A 316 30.71 -23.54 -3.00
C GLU A 316 30.83 -23.16 -1.52
N ALA A 317 31.17 -24.15 -0.68
CA ALA A 317 31.27 -23.95 0.76
C ALA A 317 32.38 -22.94 1.19
N ASP A 318 33.39 -22.75 0.34
CA ASP A 318 34.44 -21.76 0.57
C ASP A 318 34.09 -20.34 0.07
N GLY A 319 32.86 -20.15 -0.44
CA GLY A 319 32.36 -18.91 -1.00
C GLY A 319 32.78 -18.67 -2.46
N SER A 320 33.56 -19.55 -3.06
CA SER A 320 33.82 -19.50 -4.50
C SER A 320 32.58 -19.89 -5.32
N SER A 321 32.59 -19.61 -6.60
CA SER A 321 31.50 -20.02 -7.48
C SER A 321 32.04 -20.50 -8.83
N HIS A 322 31.36 -21.47 -9.43
CA HIS A 322 31.68 -21.96 -10.76
C HIS A 322 30.41 -22.10 -11.62
N GLU A 323 30.58 -22.11 -12.93
CA GLU A 323 29.49 -22.32 -13.86
C GLU A 323 29.03 -23.78 -13.81
N ALA A 324 27.82 -24.03 -13.29
CA ALA A 324 27.21 -25.34 -13.19
C ALA A 324 26.49 -25.73 -14.50
N PHE A 325 25.97 -24.76 -15.23
CA PHE A 325 25.26 -25.00 -16.47
C PHE A 325 25.24 -23.73 -17.33
N THR A 326 25.34 -23.89 -18.64
CA THR A 326 25.08 -22.82 -19.61
C THR A 326 24.20 -23.36 -20.73
N GLY A 327 23.17 -22.60 -21.11
CA GLY A 327 22.16 -23.04 -22.07
C GLY A 327 21.66 -21.93 -22.99
N PRO A 328 20.86 -22.30 -23.99
CA PRO A 328 20.30 -21.33 -24.93
C PRO A 328 19.19 -20.52 -24.30
N VAL A 329 19.15 -19.24 -24.66
CA VAL A 329 18.02 -18.34 -24.39
C VAL A 329 17.12 -18.33 -25.61
N LYS A 330 15.83 -18.59 -25.41
CA LYS A 330 14.81 -18.65 -26.47
C LYS A 330 13.92 -17.41 -26.38
N VAL A 331 13.84 -16.63 -27.46
CA VAL A 331 12.88 -15.51 -27.56
C VAL A 331 11.49 -16.08 -27.46
N TRP A 332 10.68 -15.49 -26.55
CA TRP A 332 9.24 -15.81 -26.42
C TRP A 332 8.39 -14.89 -27.29
N GLY A 333 8.73 -13.59 -27.32
CA GLY A 333 8.03 -12.57 -28.10
C GLY A 333 8.04 -11.21 -27.46
N ASP A 334 7.37 -10.26 -28.11
CA ASP A 334 7.14 -8.91 -27.59
C ASP A 334 5.76 -8.86 -26.92
N TYR A 335 5.69 -8.19 -25.77
CA TYR A 335 4.45 -7.92 -25.08
C TYR A 335 4.46 -6.49 -24.52
N PHE A 336 3.50 -5.70 -24.91
CA PHE A 336 3.49 -4.25 -24.69
C PHE A 336 4.81 -3.59 -25.12
N LYS A 337 5.53 -2.99 -24.17
CA LYS A 337 6.78 -2.27 -24.42
C LYS A 337 8.06 -3.08 -24.18
N TYR A 338 7.93 -4.35 -23.82
CA TYR A 338 9.08 -5.21 -23.52
C TYR A 338 9.16 -6.39 -24.47
N ARG A 339 10.38 -6.92 -24.57
CA ARG A 339 10.68 -8.20 -25.21
C ARG A 339 10.96 -9.23 -24.15
N TYR A 340 10.41 -10.44 -24.30
CA TYR A 340 10.59 -11.52 -23.36
C TYR A 340 11.33 -12.68 -23.99
N ALA A 341 12.21 -13.29 -23.19
CA ALA A 341 12.91 -14.50 -23.51
C ALA A 341 12.88 -15.48 -22.33
N LYS A 342 13.14 -16.75 -22.60
CA LYS A 342 13.13 -17.81 -21.59
C LYS A 342 14.48 -18.51 -21.57
N PHE A 343 14.95 -18.81 -20.38
CA PHE A 343 16.12 -19.65 -20.13
C PHE A 343 15.71 -20.83 -19.28
N ASP A 344 15.79 -22.05 -19.85
CA ASP A 344 15.46 -23.29 -19.18
C ASP A 344 16.74 -23.92 -18.61
N PHE A 345 16.76 -24.11 -17.30
CA PHE A 345 17.85 -24.74 -16.58
C PHE A 345 17.38 -25.93 -15.72
N THR A 346 16.29 -26.59 -16.13
CA THR A 346 15.71 -27.77 -15.47
C THR A 346 16.74 -28.88 -15.22
N GLN A 347 17.80 -28.96 -16.03
CA GLN A 347 18.86 -29.94 -15.90
C GLN A 347 19.70 -29.75 -14.61
N VAL A 348 19.71 -28.60 -14.00
CA VAL A 348 20.43 -28.35 -12.74
C VAL A 348 19.58 -28.91 -11.60
N GLN A 349 19.93 -30.10 -11.12
CA GLN A 349 19.17 -30.85 -10.12
C GLN A 349 19.93 -31.04 -8.80
N GLU A 350 21.22 -30.82 -8.78
CA GLU A 350 22.03 -30.95 -7.56
C GLU A 350 21.58 -29.93 -6.51
N PRO A 351 21.34 -30.36 -5.25
CA PRO A 351 21.07 -29.41 -4.16
C PRO A 351 22.22 -28.42 -3.94
N GLY A 352 21.88 -27.18 -3.62
CA GLY A 352 22.89 -26.15 -3.38
C GLY A 352 22.34 -24.73 -3.51
N VAL A 353 23.24 -23.75 -3.42
CA VAL A 353 22.97 -22.31 -3.61
C VAL A 353 23.43 -21.91 -5.00
N TYR A 354 22.59 -21.21 -5.73
CA TYR A 354 22.81 -20.85 -7.13
C TYR A 354 22.42 -19.42 -7.41
N PHE A 355 22.97 -18.86 -8.50
CA PHE A 355 22.53 -17.61 -9.11
C PHE A 355 22.60 -17.69 -10.63
N LEU A 356 21.92 -16.79 -11.32
CA LEU A 356 21.91 -16.73 -12.79
C LEU A 356 22.80 -15.59 -13.30
N ARG A 357 23.40 -15.77 -14.48
CA ARG A 357 24.05 -14.70 -15.23
C ARG A 357 23.50 -14.63 -16.65
N TYR A 358 23.18 -13.39 -17.04
CA TYR A 358 22.74 -13.07 -18.39
C TYR A 358 23.44 -11.81 -18.86
N GLY A 359 24.48 -11.97 -19.67
CA GLY A 359 25.40 -10.88 -20.02
C GLY A 359 26.08 -10.35 -18.76
N ASP A 360 25.91 -9.06 -18.49
CA ASP A 360 26.47 -8.38 -17.33
C ASP A 360 25.59 -8.47 -16.10
N VAL A 361 24.33 -8.93 -16.26
CA VAL A 361 23.37 -9.08 -15.15
C VAL A 361 23.68 -10.36 -14.38
N THR A 362 23.81 -10.21 -13.07
CA THR A 362 23.87 -11.32 -12.10
C THR A 362 22.69 -11.18 -11.15
N THR A 363 21.91 -12.26 -10.98
CA THR A 363 20.76 -12.26 -10.08
C THR A 363 21.18 -12.37 -8.60
N GLY A 364 20.24 -12.18 -7.69
CA GLY A 364 20.37 -12.73 -6.34
C GLY A 364 20.45 -14.27 -6.38
N ASP A 365 20.80 -14.86 -5.25
CA ASP A 365 20.89 -16.30 -5.08
C ASP A 365 19.51 -16.94 -4.85
N PHE A 366 19.45 -18.24 -5.11
CA PHE A 366 18.32 -19.12 -4.82
C PHE A 366 18.81 -20.51 -4.44
N ILE A 367 17.94 -21.25 -3.77
CA ILE A 367 18.25 -22.59 -3.28
C ILE A 367 17.62 -23.67 -4.19
N ILE A 368 18.35 -24.72 -4.47
CA ILE A 368 17.79 -26.00 -4.97
C ILE A 368 17.88 -26.97 -3.82
N ALA A 369 16.72 -27.45 -3.32
CA ALA A 369 16.65 -28.45 -2.25
C ALA A 369 15.27 -29.13 -2.25
N ASP A 370 15.20 -30.35 -1.69
CA ASP A 370 13.94 -31.09 -1.60
C ASP A 370 12.92 -30.43 -0.68
N ASP A 371 13.39 -29.79 0.38
CA ASP A 371 12.62 -29.13 1.44
C ASP A 371 12.45 -27.62 1.23
N VAL A 372 12.79 -27.09 0.06
CA VAL A 372 12.82 -25.63 -0.22
C VAL A 372 11.50 -24.91 0.07
N TYR A 373 10.39 -25.63 0.02
CA TYR A 373 9.06 -25.05 0.29
C TYR A 373 8.55 -25.27 1.71
N ASP A 374 9.26 -26.01 2.55
CA ASP A 374 8.75 -26.38 3.87
C ASP A 374 8.56 -25.19 4.81
N ARG A 375 9.33 -24.12 4.57
CA ARG A 375 9.27 -22.88 5.36
C ARG A 375 8.70 -21.68 4.61
N ILE A 376 8.02 -21.89 3.48
CA ILE A 376 7.51 -20.78 2.65
C ILE A 376 6.45 -19.95 3.36
N THR A 377 5.71 -20.54 4.29
CA THR A 377 4.63 -19.90 5.02
C THR A 377 5.07 -19.22 6.32
N VAL A 378 6.34 -19.42 6.75
CA VAL A 378 6.80 -18.98 8.07
C VAL A 378 6.58 -17.49 8.32
N ALA A 379 6.95 -16.63 7.38
CA ALA A 379 6.76 -15.19 7.54
C ALA A 379 5.27 -14.80 7.65
N THR A 380 4.40 -15.52 6.95
CA THR A 380 2.96 -15.29 7.00
C THR A 380 2.37 -15.85 8.29
N SER A 381 2.70 -17.09 8.66
CA SER A 381 2.13 -17.74 9.84
C SER A 381 2.62 -17.15 11.15
N ASP A 382 3.92 -16.80 11.24
CA ASP A 382 4.52 -16.40 12.50
C ASP A 382 4.32 -14.92 12.83
N VAL A 383 4.07 -14.07 11.83
CA VAL A 383 3.96 -12.63 12.03
C VAL A 383 2.70 -12.04 11.40
N TRP A 384 2.50 -12.24 10.10
CA TRP A 384 1.42 -11.56 9.38
C TRP A 384 0.02 -11.91 9.93
N ILE A 385 -0.30 -13.19 10.05
CA ILE A 385 -1.61 -13.63 10.51
C ILE A 385 -1.88 -13.20 11.96
N PRO A 386 -0.98 -13.48 12.95
CA PRO A 386 -1.23 -13.06 14.31
C PRO A 386 -1.36 -11.53 14.48
N VAL A 387 -0.60 -10.74 13.73
CA VAL A 387 -0.73 -9.26 13.77
C VAL A 387 -2.09 -8.78 13.24
N HIS A 388 -2.78 -9.56 12.42
CA HIS A 388 -4.12 -9.23 11.92
C HIS A 388 -5.27 -9.83 12.73
N MET A 389 -4.99 -10.50 13.85
CA MET A 389 -6.03 -11.01 14.75
C MET A 389 -6.74 -9.85 15.44
N ASN A 390 -8.01 -9.63 15.08
CA ASN A 390 -8.80 -8.56 15.67
C ASN A 390 -9.28 -8.91 17.09
N HIS A 391 -9.65 -7.92 17.88
CA HIS A 391 -10.10 -8.05 19.27
C HIS A 391 -9.07 -8.67 20.24
N MET A 392 -7.81 -8.72 19.85
CA MET A 392 -6.69 -9.26 20.62
C MET A 392 -5.64 -8.17 20.86
N ALA A 393 -4.99 -8.18 22.01
CA ALA A 393 -3.75 -7.43 22.20
C ALA A 393 -2.59 -8.29 21.68
N VAL A 394 -1.86 -7.80 20.68
CA VAL A 394 -0.79 -8.55 20.01
C VAL A 394 0.57 -8.01 20.41
N HIS A 395 1.36 -8.88 21.02
CA HIS A 395 2.68 -8.60 21.58
C HIS A 395 3.78 -9.38 20.86
N GLU A 396 5.01 -8.84 20.95
CA GLU A 396 6.23 -9.52 20.56
C GLU A 396 7.33 -9.08 21.56
N ALA A 397 7.66 -9.93 22.52
CA ALA A 397 8.59 -9.60 23.59
C ALA A 397 8.25 -8.26 24.30
N TYR A 398 9.01 -7.21 24.03
CA TYR A 398 8.78 -5.86 24.60
C TYR A 398 7.99 -4.93 23.66
N ARG A 399 7.59 -5.39 22.48
CA ARG A 399 6.84 -4.61 21.48
C ARG A 399 5.35 -4.93 21.60
N LEU A 400 4.54 -3.89 21.59
CA LEU A 400 3.11 -3.99 21.32
C LEU A 400 2.88 -3.68 19.83
N TRP A 401 2.31 -4.62 19.08
CA TRP A 401 1.89 -4.39 17.70
C TRP A 401 0.61 -3.55 17.67
N HIS A 402 -0.37 -3.96 18.45
CA HIS A 402 -1.60 -3.20 18.70
C HIS A 402 -2.27 -3.69 19.98
N GLY A 403 -3.09 -2.82 20.58
CA GLY A 403 -3.96 -3.18 21.70
C GLY A 403 -5.15 -4.03 21.26
N GLU A 404 -6.11 -4.22 22.14
CA GLU A 404 -7.36 -4.92 21.86
C GLU A 404 -8.31 -4.00 21.07
N PRO A 405 -8.50 -4.19 19.74
CA PRO A 405 -9.38 -3.33 18.96
C PRO A 405 -10.85 -3.55 19.32
N PHE A 406 -11.63 -2.47 19.29
CA PHE A 406 -13.08 -2.50 19.42
C PHE A 406 -13.61 -3.22 20.68
N LYS A 407 -12.91 -2.99 21.76
CA LYS A 407 -13.22 -3.56 23.08
C LYS A 407 -14.64 -3.29 23.53
N GLU A 408 -15.16 -2.10 23.22
CA GLU A 408 -16.51 -1.65 23.55
C GLU A 408 -17.59 -2.40 22.78
N GLY A 409 -17.24 -3.05 21.69
CA GLY A 409 -18.15 -3.78 20.81
C GLY A 409 -18.74 -2.92 19.70
N TYR A 410 -19.82 -3.39 19.10
CA TYR A 410 -20.39 -2.80 17.89
C TYR A 410 -21.84 -2.39 18.09
N LEU A 411 -22.17 -1.21 17.58
CA LEU A 411 -23.54 -0.70 17.53
C LEU A 411 -24.18 -1.09 16.19
N GLN A 412 -25.51 -1.28 16.22
CA GLN A 412 -26.27 -1.47 14.99
C GLN A 412 -26.18 -0.21 14.12
N ALA A 413 -25.65 -0.31 12.91
CA ALA A 413 -25.63 0.80 11.97
C ALA A 413 -27.05 1.30 11.66
N PRO A 414 -27.28 2.63 11.62
CA PRO A 414 -28.60 3.18 11.28
C PRO A 414 -28.99 2.86 9.83
N PRO A 415 -30.30 2.60 9.57
CA PRO A 415 -30.77 2.40 8.20
C PRO A 415 -30.46 3.60 7.29
N GLY A 416 -30.15 3.31 6.03
CA GLY A 416 -29.81 4.31 5.02
C GLY A 416 -28.48 5.04 5.24
N THR A 417 -27.58 4.45 6.01
CA THR A 417 -26.25 5.02 6.24
C THR A 417 -25.29 4.54 5.16
N ASP A 418 -24.64 5.50 4.51
CA ASP A 418 -23.47 5.27 3.66
C ASP A 418 -22.21 5.37 4.49
N HIS A 419 -21.28 4.47 4.25
CA HIS A 419 -19.97 4.46 4.88
C HIS A 419 -18.89 5.00 3.94
N PHE A 420 -17.86 5.63 4.47
CA PHE A 420 -16.75 6.19 3.69
C PHE A 420 -15.99 5.11 2.89
N ASP A 421 -16.00 3.87 3.36
CA ASP A 421 -15.33 2.73 2.72
C ASP A 421 -16.29 1.89 1.87
N LEU A 422 -17.26 2.57 1.26
CA LEU A 422 -18.24 1.98 0.33
C LEU A 422 -19.15 0.91 0.96
N HIS A 423 -19.14 0.75 2.28
CA HIS A 423 -20.12 -0.06 2.96
C HIS A 423 -21.46 0.69 3.07
N TRP A 424 -22.52 -0.03 3.25
CA TRP A 424 -23.83 0.56 3.20
C TRP A 424 -24.82 -0.24 4.07
N GLN A 425 -25.57 0.48 4.92
CA GLN A 425 -26.69 -0.10 5.63
C GLN A 425 -27.96 0.11 4.80
N GLY A 426 -28.64 -0.96 4.43
CA GLY A 426 -29.88 -0.90 3.67
C GLY A 426 -30.99 -0.11 4.38
N SER A 427 -32.20 -0.14 3.81
CA SER A 427 -33.36 0.59 4.33
C SER A 427 -33.88 0.07 5.69
N SER A 428 -33.37 -1.06 6.16
CA SER A 428 -33.70 -1.66 7.45
C SER A 428 -32.42 -2.08 8.19
N THR A 429 -32.55 -2.43 9.46
CA THR A 429 -31.42 -3.00 10.23
C THR A 429 -31.19 -4.48 9.91
N ASP A 430 -32.15 -5.18 9.32
CA ASP A 430 -32.14 -6.64 9.10
C ASP A 430 -31.90 -7.49 10.36
N THR A 431 -32.02 -6.90 11.52
CA THR A 431 -31.85 -7.53 12.84
C THR A 431 -32.95 -7.14 13.80
N LYS A 432 -32.93 -7.71 14.99
CA LYS A 432 -33.82 -7.31 16.09
C LYS A 432 -33.37 -6.03 16.81
N TYR A 433 -32.15 -5.58 16.55
CA TYR A 433 -31.56 -4.42 17.22
C TYR A 433 -31.99 -3.12 16.57
N LYS A 434 -32.22 -2.09 17.37
CA LYS A 434 -32.50 -0.73 16.88
C LYS A 434 -31.22 -0.04 16.43
N ALA A 435 -31.37 0.99 15.61
CA ALA A 435 -30.26 1.86 15.25
C ALA A 435 -29.50 2.35 16.50
N LEU A 436 -28.18 2.26 16.48
CA LEU A 436 -27.27 2.61 17.59
C LEU A 436 -27.45 1.77 18.87
N GLU A 437 -28.15 0.67 18.81
CA GLU A 437 -28.22 -0.29 19.91
C GLU A 437 -26.98 -1.21 19.86
N LEU A 438 -26.37 -1.45 21.02
CA LEU A 438 -25.23 -2.37 21.14
C LEU A 438 -25.65 -3.79 20.78
N ILE A 439 -24.92 -4.42 19.88
CA ILE A 439 -25.05 -5.84 19.55
C ILE A 439 -24.03 -6.62 20.38
N PRO A 440 -24.41 -7.26 21.49
CA PRO A 440 -23.46 -7.84 22.42
C PRO A 440 -22.77 -9.07 21.83
N GLY A 441 -21.45 -9.17 22.05
CA GLY A 441 -20.65 -10.36 21.71
C GLY A 441 -20.25 -10.47 20.25
N LEU A 442 -20.21 -9.36 19.50
CA LEU A 442 -19.59 -9.30 18.17
C LEU A 442 -18.09 -9.01 18.23
N ASN A 443 -17.59 -8.48 19.35
CA ASN A 443 -16.18 -8.15 19.56
C ASN A 443 -15.36 -9.40 19.92
N VAL A 444 -15.32 -10.38 19.05
CA VAL A 444 -14.64 -11.67 19.25
C VAL A 444 -14.14 -12.21 17.92
N GLY A 445 -12.89 -12.67 17.89
CA GLY A 445 -12.31 -13.29 16.72
C GLY A 445 -12.28 -12.42 15.46
N GLY A 446 -11.90 -13.01 14.34
CA GLY A 446 -11.86 -12.34 13.05
C GLY A 446 -10.54 -11.66 12.73
N TYR A 447 -10.35 -11.36 11.46
CA TYR A 447 -9.15 -10.71 10.94
C TYR A 447 -9.54 -9.37 10.34
N PHE A 448 -8.78 -8.33 10.70
CA PHE A 448 -8.86 -7.06 10.00
C PHE A 448 -7.95 -7.08 8.76
N ASP A 449 -8.23 -6.22 7.78
CA ASP A 449 -7.45 -6.15 6.56
C ASP A 449 -6.44 -5.00 6.56
N ALA A 450 -6.71 -3.90 7.24
CA ALA A 450 -5.88 -2.70 7.25
C ALA A 450 -5.79 -2.04 8.63
N GLY A 451 -5.19 -0.85 8.69
CA GLY A 451 -4.91 -0.12 9.93
C GLY A 451 -6.12 0.51 10.61
N ASP A 452 -7.31 0.42 10.05
CA ASP A 452 -8.59 0.82 10.66
C ASP A 452 -9.29 -0.32 11.40
N PHE A 453 -8.67 -1.51 11.37
CA PHE A 453 -9.10 -2.69 12.11
C PHE A 453 -10.53 -3.16 11.78
N ASP A 454 -11.09 -2.76 10.67
CA ASP A 454 -12.41 -3.24 10.25
C ASP A 454 -12.37 -4.72 9.82
N ILE A 455 -13.50 -5.39 9.97
CA ILE A 455 -13.69 -6.77 9.51
C ILE A 455 -14.66 -6.77 8.36
N GLU A 456 -14.13 -6.84 7.14
CA GLU A 456 -14.92 -7.24 6.01
C GLU A 456 -15.24 -8.74 6.11
N THR A 457 -16.49 -9.07 6.32
CA THR A 457 -16.89 -10.47 6.55
C THR A 457 -16.50 -11.39 5.38
N GLY A 458 -16.55 -10.88 4.15
CA GLY A 458 -16.10 -11.62 2.96
C GLY A 458 -14.62 -11.96 2.97
N SER A 459 -13.79 -11.02 3.39
CA SER A 459 -12.34 -11.17 3.53
C SER A 459 -12.01 -12.15 4.66
N ASN A 460 -12.64 -12.01 5.81
CA ASN A 460 -12.48 -12.96 6.94
C ASN A 460 -12.83 -14.40 6.53
N ILE A 461 -13.94 -14.61 5.80
CA ILE A 461 -14.30 -15.93 5.26
C ILE A 461 -13.20 -16.50 4.35
N ASN A 462 -12.61 -15.66 3.49
CA ASN A 462 -11.55 -16.09 2.60
C ASN A 462 -10.28 -16.48 3.37
N VAL A 463 -9.89 -15.72 4.40
CA VAL A 463 -8.77 -16.07 5.28
C VAL A 463 -9.00 -17.44 5.91
N VAL A 464 -10.14 -17.64 6.55
CA VAL A 464 -10.49 -18.92 7.20
C VAL A 464 -10.45 -20.09 6.20
N ARG A 465 -11.03 -19.93 5.01
CA ARG A 465 -11.02 -20.97 3.97
C ARG A 465 -9.61 -21.30 3.49
N ASN A 466 -8.77 -20.29 3.31
CA ASN A 466 -7.39 -20.49 2.89
C ASN A 466 -6.58 -21.21 3.97
N LEU A 467 -6.76 -20.85 5.24
CA LEU A 467 -6.12 -21.53 6.37
C LEU A 467 -6.56 -22.99 6.49
N ILE A 468 -7.87 -23.28 6.32
CA ILE A 468 -8.36 -24.66 6.30
C ILE A 468 -7.74 -25.43 5.14
N THR A 469 -7.70 -24.85 3.94
CA THR A 469 -7.09 -25.50 2.78
C THR A 469 -5.60 -25.77 3.03
N LEU A 470 -4.88 -24.80 3.60
CA LEU A 470 -3.49 -24.94 3.97
C LEU A 470 -3.29 -26.08 4.98
N TRP A 471 -4.13 -26.14 6.02
CA TRP A 471 -4.12 -27.23 6.99
C TRP A 471 -4.39 -28.59 6.34
N GLU A 472 -5.40 -28.69 5.49
CA GLU A 472 -5.75 -29.94 4.81
C GLU A 472 -4.65 -30.45 3.89
N GLN A 473 -3.93 -29.55 3.21
CA GLN A 473 -2.89 -29.90 2.25
C GLN A 473 -1.53 -30.19 2.91
N PHE A 474 -1.14 -29.42 3.92
CA PHE A 474 0.22 -29.44 4.45
C PHE A 474 0.33 -29.96 5.88
N ARG A 475 -0.78 -30.01 6.65
CA ARG A 475 -0.79 -30.50 8.04
C ARG A 475 0.29 -29.85 8.89
N SER A 476 0.47 -28.54 8.79
CA SER A 476 1.48 -27.82 9.53
C SER A 476 1.28 -27.97 11.04
N GLU A 477 2.30 -28.51 11.72
CA GLU A 477 2.34 -28.64 13.18
C GLU A 477 3.18 -27.49 13.80
N ARG A 478 3.43 -26.41 13.03
CA ARG A 478 4.20 -25.28 13.51
C ARG A 478 3.48 -24.60 14.67
N ASP A 479 4.21 -24.39 15.76
CA ASP A 479 3.77 -23.81 17.01
C ASP A 479 4.82 -22.76 17.42
N GLU A 480 4.56 -21.50 17.15
CA GLU A 480 5.45 -20.36 17.39
C GLU A 480 4.72 -19.16 18.01
N THR A 481 3.39 -19.28 18.21
CA THR A 481 2.56 -18.17 18.68
C THR A 481 1.68 -18.62 19.83
N PHE A 482 1.74 -17.90 20.94
CA PHE A 482 0.79 -18.07 22.03
C PHE A 482 -0.50 -17.35 21.72
N VAL A 483 -1.63 -18.03 21.76
CA VAL A 483 -2.96 -17.44 21.54
C VAL A 483 -3.90 -17.78 22.71
N SER A 484 -4.47 -16.77 23.35
CA SER A 484 -5.48 -16.93 24.39
C SER A 484 -6.72 -16.10 24.06
N GLU A 485 -7.76 -16.74 23.53
CA GLU A 485 -9.05 -16.09 23.27
C GLU A 485 -9.72 -15.59 24.56
N GLU A 486 -9.54 -16.30 25.68
CA GLU A 486 -10.08 -15.91 26.97
C GLU A 486 -9.46 -14.62 27.51
N GLN A 487 -8.14 -14.47 27.33
CA GLN A 487 -7.39 -13.29 27.78
C GLN A 487 -7.35 -12.19 26.72
N ARG A 488 -7.82 -12.46 25.49
CA ARG A 488 -7.69 -11.59 24.32
C ARG A 488 -6.24 -11.17 24.08
N TYR A 489 -5.35 -12.14 24.11
CA TYR A 489 -3.92 -11.92 24.12
C TYR A 489 -3.20 -12.86 23.15
N VAL A 490 -2.30 -12.30 22.39
CA VAL A 490 -1.41 -13.01 21.44
C VAL A 490 0.02 -12.59 21.73
N GLU A 491 0.94 -13.53 21.76
CA GLU A 491 2.38 -13.27 21.84
C GLU A 491 3.14 -14.05 20.78
N LEU A 492 3.80 -13.32 19.88
CA LEU A 492 4.61 -13.87 18.83
C LEU A 492 5.88 -14.51 19.41
N HIS A 493 6.39 -15.53 18.74
CA HIS A 493 7.61 -16.26 19.08
C HIS A 493 7.56 -16.92 20.47
N ARG A 494 6.36 -17.33 20.89
CA ARG A 494 6.11 -18.04 22.14
C ARG A 494 5.24 -19.28 21.90
N PRO A 495 5.83 -20.46 21.72
CA PRO A 495 5.08 -21.71 21.57
C PRO A 495 4.16 -21.99 22.79
N ASP A 496 2.98 -22.57 22.55
CA ASP A 496 2.03 -22.96 23.59
C ASP A 496 1.60 -24.44 23.55
N GLY A 497 2.13 -25.21 22.64
CA GLY A 497 1.84 -26.64 22.48
C GLY A 497 0.66 -26.94 21.56
N VAL A 498 0.11 -25.91 20.90
CA VAL A 498 -0.99 -26.06 19.92
C VAL A 498 -0.52 -25.55 18.55
N PRO A 499 -0.72 -26.30 17.46
CA PRO A 499 -0.37 -25.79 16.14
C PRO A 499 -1.07 -24.46 15.83
N ASP A 500 -0.30 -23.43 15.52
CA ASP A 500 -0.78 -22.05 15.26
C ASP A 500 -1.94 -22.02 14.26
N ILE A 501 -1.83 -22.78 13.17
CA ILE A 501 -2.85 -22.77 12.11
C ILE A 501 -4.24 -23.20 12.61
N LEU A 502 -4.32 -24.04 13.63
CA LEU A 502 -5.61 -24.45 14.21
C LEU A 502 -6.20 -23.32 15.06
N GLN A 503 -5.38 -22.61 15.81
CA GLN A 503 -5.78 -21.43 16.58
C GLN A 503 -6.22 -20.30 15.65
N TYR A 504 -5.51 -20.08 14.55
CA TYR A 504 -5.88 -19.08 13.56
C TYR A 504 -7.23 -19.41 12.87
N ILE A 505 -7.47 -20.66 12.52
CA ILE A 505 -8.78 -21.08 11.99
C ILE A 505 -9.87 -20.83 13.03
N GLU A 506 -9.66 -21.21 14.29
CA GLU A 506 -10.61 -21.00 15.37
C GLU A 506 -10.93 -19.52 15.55
N HIS A 507 -9.90 -18.67 15.61
CA HIS A 507 -10.05 -17.22 15.75
C HIS A 507 -10.95 -16.61 14.66
N GLY A 508 -10.68 -16.90 13.40
CA GLY A 508 -11.50 -16.39 12.30
C GLY A 508 -12.94 -16.92 12.31
N VAL A 509 -13.13 -18.18 12.72
CA VAL A 509 -14.45 -18.81 12.84
C VAL A 509 -15.27 -18.23 13.98
N LEU A 510 -14.67 -17.84 15.11
CA LEU A 510 -15.37 -17.26 16.26
C LEU A 510 -16.20 -16.03 15.85
N ASN A 511 -15.65 -15.14 15.04
CA ASN A 511 -16.38 -13.97 14.55
C ASN A 511 -17.58 -14.36 13.67
N LEU A 512 -17.41 -15.31 12.77
CA LEU A 512 -18.51 -15.79 11.92
C LEU A 512 -19.63 -16.43 12.72
N VAL A 513 -19.28 -17.21 13.75
CA VAL A 513 -20.26 -17.81 14.67
C VAL A 513 -20.99 -16.74 15.45
N ALA A 514 -20.26 -15.74 15.99
CA ALA A 514 -20.85 -14.64 16.70
C ALA A 514 -21.86 -13.87 15.84
N GLN A 515 -21.52 -13.57 14.59
CA GLN A 515 -22.46 -12.93 13.66
C GLN A 515 -23.71 -13.80 13.42
N ALA A 516 -23.54 -15.09 13.15
CA ALA A 516 -24.66 -16.01 12.94
C ALA A 516 -25.60 -16.10 14.15
N GLU A 517 -25.03 -16.13 15.38
CA GLU A 517 -25.78 -16.22 16.63
C GLU A 517 -26.46 -14.91 17.04
N LYS A 518 -25.77 -13.77 16.89
CA LYS A 518 -26.23 -12.46 17.39
C LYS A 518 -27.07 -11.72 16.36
N ILE A 519 -26.66 -11.74 15.11
CA ILE A 519 -27.34 -11.07 13.99
C ILE A 519 -28.34 -12.00 13.31
N GLY A 520 -28.05 -13.30 13.23
CA GLY A 520 -28.84 -14.31 12.51
C GLY A 520 -28.40 -14.55 11.06
N HIS A 521 -27.41 -13.83 10.59
CA HIS A 521 -26.80 -13.97 9.26
C HIS A 521 -25.41 -13.29 9.25
N MET A 522 -24.68 -13.42 8.15
CA MET A 522 -23.41 -12.72 7.95
C MET A 522 -23.67 -11.25 7.60
N SER A 523 -23.10 -10.34 8.36
CA SER A 523 -23.10 -8.89 8.07
C SER A 523 -22.22 -8.58 6.87
N GLN A 524 -22.34 -7.37 6.35
CA GLN A 524 -21.41 -6.87 5.33
C GLN A 524 -20.04 -6.64 5.95
N THR A 525 -20.01 -5.82 6.99
CA THR A 525 -18.78 -5.45 7.69
C THR A 525 -19.05 -5.06 9.15
N LEU A 526 -18.00 -5.13 9.95
CA LEU A 526 -17.88 -4.53 11.28
C LEU A 526 -16.80 -3.48 11.19
N SER A 527 -17.12 -2.19 11.33
CA SER A 527 -16.20 -1.10 10.96
C SER A 527 -16.41 0.16 11.78
N ASN A 528 -15.50 1.11 11.64
CA ASN A 528 -15.66 2.48 12.13
C ASN A 528 -16.95 3.12 11.64
N SER A 529 -17.59 3.93 12.45
CA SER A 529 -18.83 4.58 12.06
C SER A 529 -18.62 5.75 11.09
N VAL A 530 -17.54 6.47 11.24
CA VAL A 530 -17.24 7.69 10.48
C VAL A 530 -15.74 7.81 10.18
N LEU A 531 -15.42 8.47 9.08
CA LEU A 531 -14.04 8.72 8.66
C LEU A 531 -13.24 9.54 9.69
N ASP A 532 -13.90 10.37 10.50
CA ASP A 532 -13.23 11.16 11.55
C ASP A 532 -12.50 10.29 12.56
N ASN A 533 -13.00 9.09 12.83
CA ASN A 533 -12.33 8.13 13.70
C ASN A 533 -11.00 7.63 13.10
N TYR A 534 -10.85 7.73 11.80
CA TYR A 534 -9.64 7.32 11.08
C TYR A 534 -8.40 8.15 11.46
N HIS A 535 -8.57 9.36 11.94
CA HIS A 535 -7.46 10.20 12.41
C HIS A 535 -6.67 9.61 13.57
N HIS A 536 -7.25 8.69 14.27
CA HIS A 536 -6.66 8.07 15.44
C HIS A 536 -5.93 6.76 15.13
N LEU A 537 -5.99 6.28 13.90
CA LEU A 537 -5.38 5.00 13.49
C LEU A 537 -3.85 5.00 13.57
N GLY A 538 -3.19 6.16 13.59
CA GLY A 538 -1.76 6.24 13.87
C GLY A 538 -1.39 5.77 15.28
N ASP A 539 -2.37 5.70 16.19
CA ASP A 539 -2.27 5.16 17.52
C ASP A 539 -3.35 4.09 17.73
N ALA A 540 -3.11 2.95 17.11
CA ALA A 540 -4.05 1.84 17.16
C ALA A 540 -4.40 1.41 18.58
N ALA A 541 -3.45 1.47 19.51
CA ALA A 541 -3.72 1.12 20.91
C ALA A 541 -4.68 2.12 21.58
N GLY A 542 -4.57 3.42 21.25
CA GLY A 542 -5.43 4.46 21.81
C GLY A 542 -6.88 4.36 21.38
N ILE A 543 -7.14 4.01 20.14
CA ILE A 543 -8.49 3.84 19.59
C ILE A 543 -9.06 2.48 19.95
N THR A 544 -8.20 1.47 19.84
CA THR A 544 -8.63 0.08 19.79
C THR A 544 -8.79 -0.56 21.16
N ASP A 545 -8.37 0.10 22.21
CA ASP A 545 -8.50 -0.36 23.59
C ASP A 545 -9.33 0.59 24.48
N GLY A 546 -9.96 1.61 23.87
CA GLY A 546 -10.71 2.64 24.56
C GLY A 546 -9.85 3.59 25.40
N LEU A 547 -8.54 3.63 25.15
CA LEU A 547 -7.62 4.54 25.82
C LEU A 547 -7.42 5.80 24.99
N HIS A 548 -7.45 6.95 25.64
CA HIS A 548 -7.13 8.23 25.03
C HIS A 548 -5.66 8.57 25.26
N TYR A 549 -4.83 8.44 24.25
CA TYR A 549 -3.40 8.78 24.36
C TYR A 549 -3.16 10.27 24.37
N ASP A 550 -3.98 11.02 23.67
CA ASP A 550 -4.00 12.48 23.78
C ASP A 550 -5.17 12.94 24.66
N PRO A 551 -4.92 13.34 25.90
CA PRO A 551 -5.98 13.80 26.80
C PRO A 551 -6.67 15.09 26.31
N ARG A 552 -6.16 15.75 25.26
CA ARG A 552 -6.78 16.92 24.64
C ARG A 552 -7.84 16.52 23.63
N LEU A 553 -7.81 15.28 23.10
CA LEU A 553 -8.84 14.76 22.22
C LEU A 553 -10.15 14.68 22.99
N LYS A 554 -11.18 15.28 22.41
CA LYS A 554 -12.52 15.21 22.97
C LYS A 554 -13.29 14.09 22.27
N PRO A 555 -14.15 13.37 23.01
CA PRO A 555 -15.13 12.51 22.39
C PRO A 555 -15.95 13.30 21.37
N TYR A 556 -16.29 12.68 20.24
CA TYR A 556 -17.17 13.28 19.26
C TYR A 556 -18.52 13.57 19.88
N GLU A 557 -19.04 14.78 19.63
CA GLU A 557 -20.41 15.08 19.98
C GLU A 557 -21.33 14.28 19.05
N LYS A 558 -22.47 13.85 19.60
CA LYS A 558 -23.49 13.19 18.82
C LYS A 558 -23.83 14.04 17.60
N SER A 559 -23.69 13.49 16.41
CA SER A 559 -24.00 14.22 15.18
C SER A 559 -25.47 14.67 15.16
N ALA A 560 -25.74 15.79 14.49
CA ALA A 560 -27.11 16.34 14.40
C ALA A 560 -28.11 15.36 13.75
N ASP A 561 -27.61 14.43 12.90
CA ASP A 561 -28.39 13.37 12.27
C ASP A 561 -28.54 12.12 13.15
N GLY A 562 -27.94 12.11 14.32
CA GLY A 562 -28.00 10.99 15.26
C GLY A 562 -27.28 9.74 14.84
N LYS A 563 -26.42 9.82 13.81
CA LYS A 563 -25.71 8.66 13.25
C LYS A 563 -24.42 8.29 13.99
N SER A 564 -23.94 9.15 14.86
CA SER A 564 -22.79 8.88 15.74
C SER A 564 -23.24 8.85 17.19
N SER A 565 -22.68 7.96 18.01
CA SER A 565 -22.94 7.91 19.44
C SER A 565 -22.24 9.03 20.21
N GLY A 566 -21.34 9.75 19.58
CA GLY A 566 -20.58 10.83 20.17
C GLY A 566 -19.32 10.38 20.89
N THR A 567 -18.85 9.15 20.63
CA THR A 567 -17.57 8.65 21.11
C THR A 567 -16.57 8.50 19.96
N PRO A 568 -15.26 8.62 20.20
CA PRO A 568 -14.26 8.38 19.18
C PRO A 568 -14.26 6.94 18.66
N ASP A 569 -14.76 6.00 19.49
CA ASP A 569 -14.73 4.57 19.27
C ASP A 569 -16.07 4.02 18.76
N ASP A 570 -16.88 4.86 18.11
CA ASP A 570 -18.13 4.42 17.51
C ASP A 570 -17.90 3.39 16.42
N MET A 571 -18.17 2.15 16.76
CA MET A 571 -18.05 1.01 15.86
C MET A 571 -19.42 0.52 15.45
N TRP A 572 -19.63 0.34 14.16
CA TRP A 572 -20.89 -0.09 13.61
C TRP A 572 -20.83 -1.49 13.00
N ALA A 573 -21.88 -2.25 13.22
CA ALA A 573 -22.16 -3.43 12.45
C ALA A 573 -23.13 -3.06 11.29
N PHE A 574 -22.65 -3.16 10.07
CA PHE A 574 -23.44 -3.00 8.86
C PHE A 574 -24.14 -4.32 8.55
N THR A 575 -25.31 -4.48 9.14
CA THR A 575 -25.99 -5.75 9.27
C THR A 575 -26.92 -6.10 8.11
N ASN A 576 -26.96 -5.30 7.05
CA ASN A 576 -27.69 -5.67 5.85
C ASN A 576 -27.16 -7.00 5.27
N ARG A 577 -28.05 -7.84 4.82
CA ARG A 577 -27.69 -9.14 4.25
C ARG A 577 -26.83 -8.96 3.01
N ASN A 578 -25.67 -9.57 3.01
CA ASN A 578 -24.83 -9.61 1.83
C ASN A 578 -25.29 -10.75 0.91
N PRO A 579 -25.91 -10.46 -0.24
CA PRO A 579 -26.43 -11.49 -1.13
C PRO A 579 -25.30 -12.37 -1.71
N VAL A 580 -24.10 -11.85 -1.85
CA VAL A 580 -22.94 -12.63 -2.35
C VAL A 580 -22.49 -13.67 -1.33
N LEU A 581 -22.49 -13.31 -0.04
CA LEU A 581 -22.15 -14.25 1.04
C LEU A 581 -23.24 -15.30 1.22
N ALA A 582 -24.51 -14.94 1.09
CA ALA A 582 -25.63 -15.89 1.12
C ALA A 582 -25.53 -16.94 0.01
N LEU A 583 -25.07 -16.55 -1.17
CA LEU A 583 -24.86 -17.47 -2.30
C LEU A 583 -23.62 -18.36 -2.14
N ARG A 584 -22.58 -17.86 -1.47
CA ARG A 584 -21.33 -18.62 -1.28
C ARG A 584 -21.38 -19.62 -0.13
N LEU A 585 -22.27 -19.41 0.84
CA LEU A 585 -22.34 -20.19 2.08
C LEU A 585 -23.78 -20.52 2.49
N PRO A 586 -24.62 -21.13 1.63
CA PRO A 586 -26.02 -21.35 1.95
C PRO A 586 -26.24 -22.26 3.17
N SER A 587 -25.25 -23.04 3.59
CA SER A 587 -25.31 -24.03 4.68
C SER A 587 -24.57 -23.62 5.95
N LEU A 588 -23.77 -22.55 5.93
CA LEU A 588 -22.99 -22.13 7.11
C LEU A 588 -23.87 -21.82 8.34
N PRO A 589 -24.98 -21.06 8.24
CA PRO A 589 -25.85 -20.83 9.39
C PRO A 589 -26.47 -22.12 9.94
N GLN A 590 -26.81 -23.09 9.08
CA GLN A 590 -27.36 -24.37 9.52
C GLN A 590 -26.31 -25.29 10.14
N LEU A 591 -25.07 -25.20 9.69
CA LEU A 591 -23.92 -25.93 10.23
C LEU A 591 -23.58 -25.46 11.65
N PHE A 592 -23.57 -24.13 11.86
CA PHE A 592 -23.28 -23.53 13.16
C PHE A 592 -24.39 -23.75 14.18
N LEU A 593 -25.65 -23.70 13.77
CA LEU A 593 -26.80 -23.92 14.66
C LEU A 593 -26.92 -25.37 15.14
N ARG A 594 -26.35 -26.35 14.43
CA ARG A 594 -26.33 -27.75 14.88
C ARG A 594 -25.24 -28.05 15.91
N GLY A 595 -24.13 -27.26 15.94
CA GLY A 595 -23.02 -27.43 16.89
C GLY A 595 -23.28 -26.94 18.30
N GLY A 596 -24.28 -26.06 18.50
CA GLY A 596 -24.57 -25.43 19.79
C GLY A 596 -25.37 -26.29 20.80
N ARG A 597 -25.76 -27.52 20.45
CA ARG A 597 -26.47 -28.43 21.39
C ARG A 597 -25.65 -29.70 21.67
N GLY A 598 -24.74 -29.58 22.63
CA GLY A 598 -24.02 -30.71 23.21
C GLY A 598 -22.65 -30.96 22.62
N GLY A 599 -21.66 -31.02 23.46
CA GLY A 599 -20.21 -31.28 23.29
C GLY A 599 -19.81 -31.94 21.97
N GLY A 600 -19.77 -31.14 20.91
CA GLY A 600 -19.51 -31.60 19.56
C GLY A 600 -18.03 -31.51 19.16
N PRO A 601 -17.66 -32.09 18.00
CA PRO A 601 -16.31 -32.06 17.46
C PRO A 601 -15.86 -30.62 17.24
N SER A 602 -14.56 -30.39 17.26
CA SER A 602 -13.95 -29.09 16.98
C SER A 602 -14.57 -28.45 15.73
N GLN A 603 -14.78 -27.14 15.74
CA GLN A 603 -15.42 -26.41 14.64
C GLN A 603 -14.71 -26.64 13.28
N ALA A 604 -13.42 -26.95 13.29
CA ALA A 604 -12.68 -27.38 12.10
C ALA A 604 -13.24 -28.67 11.46
N GLY A 605 -13.86 -29.57 12.24
CA GLY A 605 -14.51 -30.77 11.73
C GLY A 605 -15.82 -30.50 10.98
N LEU A 606 -16.51 -29.38 11.29
CA LEU A 606 -17.78 -29.02 10.67
C LEU A 606 -17.64 -28.54 9.22
N LEU A 607 -16.49 -27.96 8.87
CA LEU A 607 -16.21 -27.53 7.50
C LEU A 607 -15.79 -28.69 6.56
N ARG A 608 -15.65 -29.90 7.10
CA ARG A 608 -15.14 -31.07 6.38
C ARG A 608 -16.21 -31.82 5.56
N GLU A 609 -17.49 -31.57 5.76
CA GLU A 609 -18.56 -32.39 5.19
C GLU A 609 -19.28 -31.80 3.96
N GLN A 610 -18.69 -30.85 3.25
CA GLN A 610 -19.26 -30.38 1.99
C GLN A 610 -18.45 -30.89 0.79
N PRO A 611 -18.93 -31.89 0.05
CA PRO A 611 -18.40 -32.21 -1.26
C PRO A 611 -19.04 -31.27 -2.29
N GLY A 612 -18.26 -30.53 -3.01
CA GLY A 612 -18.76 -30.03 -4.26
C GLY A 612 -18.59 -28.55 -4.54
N GLY A 613 -17.83 -28.30 -5.55
CA GLY A 613 -18.01 -27.17 -6.43
C GLY A 613 -16.88 -26.18 -6.56
N LEU A 614 -15.66 -26.64 -6.81
CA LEU A 614 -14.73 -25.83 -7.58
C LEU A 614 -14.58 -26.49 -8.95
N LEU A 615 -15.20 -25.91 -9.96
CA LEU A 615 -14.90 -26.21 -11.36
C LEU A 615 -13.50 -25.69 -11.67
N VAL A 616 -12.52 -26.53 -11.42
CA VAL A 616 -11.19 -26.42 -12.03
C VAL A 616 -11.19 -27.33 -13.23
N HIS A 617 -10.99 -26.79 -14.42
CA HIS A 617 -10.78 -27.58 -15.62
C HIS A 617 -9.68 -28.61 -15.40
N PRO A 618 -9.87 -29.87 -15.73
CA PRO A 618 -8.89 -30.92 -15.49
C PRO A 618 -7.78 -30.84 -16.53
N GLY A 619 -6.62 -30.40 -16.10
CA GLY A 619 -5.36 -30.75 -16.74
C GLY A 619 -5.01 -32.17 -16.34
N GLN A 620 -4.82 -33.04 -17.32
CA GLN A 620 -4.49 -34.45 -17.15
C GLN A 620 -3.20 -34.63 -16.35
N HIS A 621 -3.30 -35.24 -15.16
CA HIS A 621 -2.18 -35.89 -14.51
C HIS A 621 -2.66 -37.22 -13.92
N GLY A 622 -1.92 -38.27 -14.25
CA GLY A 622 -2.18 -39.65 -13.84
C GLY A 622 -2.08 -39.86 -12.31
N PRO A 623 -2.52 -41.02 -11.80
CA PRO A 623 -2.69 -41.27 -10.37
C PRO A 623 -1.34 -41.35 -9.65
N GLY A 624 -1.14 -40.45 -8.68
CA GLY A 624 -0.09 -40.56 -7.67
C GLY A 624 -0.41 -41.66 -6.64
N PRO A 625 0.58 -42.15 -5.90
CA PRO A 625 0.43 -43.28 -4.98
C PRO A 625 -0.55 -42.95 -3.85
N ALA A 626 -1.36 -43.97 -3.49
CA ALA A 626 -2.37 -43.90 -2.45
C ALA A 626 -1.75 -43.62 -1.08
N VAL A 627 -2.23 -42.59 -0.42
CA VAL A 627 -1.90 -42.22 0.97
C VAL A 627 -2.74 -43.15 1.89
N PRO A 628 -2.17 -43.78 2.91
CA PRO A 628 -2.93 -44.61 3.83
C PRO A 628 -3.91 -43.79 4.68
N PRO A 629 -5.08 -44.36 5.08
CA PRO A 629 -6.08 -43.65 5.85
C PRO A 629 -5.58 -43.27 7.25
N ALA A 630 -5.77 -42.02 7.63
CA ALA A 630 -5.45 -41.50 8.96
C ALA A 630 -6.30 -42.21 10.03
N GLY A 631 -5.62 -42.69 11.07
CA GLY A 631 -6.26 -43.35 12.22
C GLY A 631 -7.17 -42.41 13.02
N PRO A 632 -8.07 -42.92 13.85
CA PRO A 632 -9.09 -42.11 14.51
C PRO A 632 -8.48 -41.17 15.58
N PHE A 633 -8.91 -39.94 15.58
CA PHE A 633 -8.57 -38.91 16.54
C PHE A 633 -8.78 -39.40 18.00
N ARG A 634 -7.75 -39.33 18.82
CA ARG A 634 -7.87 -39.46 20.27
C ARG A 634 -8.58 -38.21 20.82
N LYS A 635 -9.70 -38.47 21.53
CA LYS A 635 -10.41 -37.43 22.30
C LYS A 635 -9.44 -36.78 23.27
N LEU A 636 -9.21 -35.48 23.12
CA LEU A 636 -8.61 -34.67 24.15
C LEU A 636 -9.61 -34.56 25.32
N ARG A 637 -9.35 -35.34 26.36
CA ARG A 637 -10.00 -35.20 27.66
C ARG A 637 -9.44 -33.92 28.31
N ARG A 638 -10.32 -33.00 28.71
CA ARG A 638 -9.98 -31.96 29.68
C ARG A 638 -9.41 -32.63 30.92
N LEU A 639 -8.12 -32.47 31.16
CA LEU A 639 -7.48 -32.75 32.44
C LEU A 639 -7.75 -31.55 33.33
N ALA A 640 -8.82 -31.65 34.15
CA ALA A 640 -8.95 -30.82 35.33
C ALA A 640 -7.90 -31.30 36.32
N LEU A 641 -6.88 -30.52 36.56
CA LEU A 641 -5.93 -30.72 37.65
C LEU A 641 -6.61 -30.29 38.96
N PRO A 642 -6.59 -31.12 40.03
CA PRO A 642 -7.12 -30.73 41.33
C PRO A 642 -6.21 -29.72 42.01
N LEU A 643 -6.78 -28.64 42.48
CA LEU A 643 -6.13 -27.67 43.35
C LEU A 643 -5.68 -28.35 44.65
N GLY A 644 -4.38 -28.56 44.83
CA GLY A 644 -3.76 -29.00 46.07
C GLY A 644 -3.54 -27.77 47.02
N PRO A 645 -3.43 -28.02 48.33
CA PRO A 645 -3.60 -26.98 49.33
C PRO A 645 -2.40 -26.03 49.44
N GLU A 646 -2.73 -24.79 49.76
CA GLU A 646 -1.82 -23.68 50.05
C GLU A 646 -0.68 -24.06 51.00
N ARG A 647 0.57 -23.94 50.55
CA ARG A 647 1.72 -23.82 51.45
C ARG A 647 2.12 -22.37 51.57
N ARG A 648 1.88 -21.84 52.77
CA ARG A 648 2.44 -20.56 53.25
C ARG A 648 3.96 -20.65 53.20
N HIS A 649 4.63 -19.85 52.42
CA HIS A 649 6.04 -19.59 52.57
C HIS A 649 6.34 -18.18 53.03
N HIS A 650 7.10 -18.16 54.16
CA HIS A 650 7.61 -16.98 54.86
C HIS A 650 8.38 -16.04 53.94
N ARG A 651 8.05 -14.76 54.04
CA ARG A 651 8.88 -13.64 53.57
C ARG A 651 10.21 -13.66 54.32
N ARG A 652 11.32 -13.87 53.61
CA ARG A 652 12.65 -13.41 54.03
C ARG A 652 13.00 -12.16 53.22
N GLN A 653 13.08 -11.05 53.97
CA GLN A 653 13.66 -9.81 53.49
C GLN A 653 15.18 -9.99 53.35
N HIS A 654 15.72 -9.86 52.16
CA HIS A 654 17.13 -9.57 51.93
C HIS A 654 17.33 -8.08 51.70
N ARG A 655 17.94 -7.42 52.67
CA ARG A 655 18.50 -6.07 52.53
C ARG A 655 19.70 -6.15 51.62
N LEU A 656 19.75 -5.28 50.64
CA LEU A 656 20.97 -4.93 49.88
C LEU A 656 21.69 -3.76 50.57
N PRO A 657 23.03 -3.73 50.61
CA PRO A 657 23.76 -2.69 51.28
C PRO A 657 23.91 -1.42 50.46
N HIS A 658 23.78 -0.28 51.13
CA HIS A 658 24.12 1.03 50.60
C HIS A 658 25.63 1.15 50.33
N LEU A 659 26.01 1.55 49.12
CA LEU A 659 27.30 2.14 48.83
C LEU A 659 27.06 3.62 48.51
N GLY A 660 27.34 4.44 49.51
CA GLY A 660 27.44 5.89 49.36
C GLY A 660 28.78 6.25 48.64
N ARG A 661 28.70 7.18 47.73
CA ARG A 661 29.85 8.03 47.38
C ARG A 661 29.40 9.48 47.21
N ASN A 662 29.98 10.28 48.05
CA ASN A 662 29.97 11.75 48.09
C ASN A 662 30.48 12.34 46.77
N LEU A 663 29.82 13.37 46.27
CA LEU A 663 30.43 14.40 45.41
C LEU A 663 30.07 15.77 46.00
N PRO A 664 31.03 16.69 46.00
CA PRO A 664 30.87 17.99 46.67
C PRO A 664 30.15 19.00 45.78
N GLY A 665 29.40 19.86 46.44
CA GLY A 665 28.67 20.94 45.80
C GLY A 665 29.58 22.08 45.34
N THR A 666 29.15 22.79 44.31
CA THR A 666 29.55 24.16 44.03
C THR A 666 28.32 25.01 43.77
N THR A 667 28.28 26.06 44.52
CA THR A 667 27.29 27.09 44.66
C THR A 667 27.16 28.02 43.46
N LEU A 668 25.97 28.37 43.17
CA LEU A 668 25.37 29.57 42.57
C LEU A 668 26.25 30.82 42.37
N GLY A 669 26.05 31.40 41.19
CA GLY A 669 26.29 32.81 40.92
C GLY A 669 25.26 33.36 39.96
N SER A 670 24.34 34.17 40.50
CA SER A 670 23.38 34.99 39.77
C SER A 670 24.05 36.19 39.10
N SER A 671 23.76 36.48 37.82
CA SER A 671 23.77 37.87 37.35
C SER A 671 23.01 38.08 36.03
N ARG A 672 21.94 38.83 36.12
CA ARG A 672 21.47 39.99 35.33
C ARG A 672 21.77 40.05 33.82
N ARG A 673 20.65 40.09 33.09
CA ARG A 673 20.33 40.95 31.93
C ARG A 673 21.43 41.79 31.28
N ARG A 674 21.54 41.69 29.96
CA ARG A 674 21.56 42.86 29.05
C ARG A 674 21.02 42.48 27.67
N LYS A 675 20.10 43.33 27.19
CA LYS A 675 19.67 43.47 25.79
C LYS A 675 20.85 44.02 24.98
N ALA A 676 20.99 43.54 23.75
CA ALA A 676 21.38 44.39 22.63
C ALA A 676 20.94 43.72 21.32
N SER A 677 20.28 44.51 20.56
CA SER A 677 19.87 44.40 19.18
C SER A 677 21.07 44.42 18.22
N CYS A 678 21.06 43.56 17.23
CA CYS A 678 21.17 43.88 15.80
C CYS A 678 20.70 42.70 15.01
#